data_25caad319aeb806e40a19df6a817fa02
#
_entry.id   25caad319aeb806e40a19df6a817fa02
#
_cell.length_a   1.000
_cell.length_b   1.000
_cell.length_c   1.000
_cell.angle_alpha   90.00
_cell.angle_beta   90.00
_cell.angle_gamma   90.00
#
_symmetry.space_group_name_H-M   'P 1'
#
loop_
_entity.id
_entity.type
_entity.pdbx_description
1 polymer ?
#
loop_
_entity_poly.entity_id
_entity_poly.type
_entity_poly.pdbx_seq_one_letter_code
_entity_poly.pdbx_strand_id
1 'polypeptide(L)'
;MLLLATDLDGTFLGGRQADRLGLHRIIRARSDLRLVFVTGRGVETVLPLLADPLIPDPEFVIADVGATVVRGDTLAPVQPLQSSIDARWPGDRVILDRLEGLEGVERQGVPQERRCSFHATDLDVIEAVRERMAGLDVDVLHSAERYLDVLPAGVNKGSTLRALLSRLGLAADQVLVAGDTLNDLALFTEGFPGVVVGNAEPGLSEATAGLPEVVHARRSGAGGILEALNRAGVVTPEEEEEVVPRRGDAQLVMVYHRLPYREVREDGVTRREAHTSPNGIIPTLLGFFREGRPGAWVAWSEQATRDPRPFEAHTLVAPEAFPNLIASRIALTRPDVDLFYRVFSKEAFWPVIFSFIDRAVFHENHWEHYLEINRIFAERAAAEADEGALVWIHDYNLWMVPAYLRRLRPDVRIAFFHHTAFPPPDIFNVLPWRRELVGSLLQCDYVGFHIPRYVENFVDVVRAHAPVEVLEREACAPRFLTWGCALGVENSATRIRVGERELGVGAHPVGIDVARIGEILRNPGVRDRVTHLKEELGGRTIILSVERLDYVKGPLEKLDAYERFLEDHPELHGEVVLLSVATPPSRGMEVYEQVQREVEGAVGRINGRFSRLDWTPIRYLFRALPFEEVLALYAVSELAWITPLRDGLNLVAKEYVAARDALGSSGILVVSEFAGVAAELQGAVLTNPYDRKEMADTLFRSLTMLEAERGDRMARMASIVRKHDISAWGDEFLAAAGGLREPSATPAVEVPETAAR
;
A
#
# COMPACT_ATOMS: atom_id res chain seq x y z
N MET A 1 -40.08 5.76 -9.73
CA MET A 1 -39.01 4.75 -9.52
C MET A 1 -38.31 4.59 -10.86
N LEU A 2 -37.03 4.87 -10.92
CA LEU A 2 -36.20 4.78 -12.11
C LEU A 2 -35.08 3.78 -11.87
N LEU A 3 -34.69 2.99 -12.87
CA LEU A 3 -33.54 2.12 -12.85
C LEU A 3 -32.45 2.73 -13.72
N LEU A 4 -31.30 3.04 -13.14
CA LEU A 4 -30.11 3.45 -13.86
C LEU A 4 -29.29 2.18 -14.20
N ALA A 5 -29.19 1.87 -15.48
CA ALA A 5 -28.37 0.79 -16.00
C ALA A 5 -27.15 1.40 -16.71
N THR A 6 -25.97 1.32 -16.11
CA THR A 6 -24.81 2.09 -16.56
C THR A 6 -23.60 1.21 -16.82
N ASP A 7 -22.86 1.52 -17.88
CA ASP A 7 -21.48 1.05 -17.98
C ASP A 7 -20.62 1.63 -16.85
N LEU A 8 -19.49 1.00 -16.57
CA LEU A 8 -18.58 1.37 -15.50
C LEU A 8 -17.44 2.27 -15.99
N ASP A 9 -16.63 1.74 -16.91
CA ASP A 9 -15.38 2.38 -17.33
C ASP A 9 -15.65 3.56 -18.26
N GLY A 10 -15.12 4.75 -17.91
CA GLY A 10 -15.40 5.96 -18.70
C GLY A 10 -16.79 6.57 -18.46
N THR A 11 -17.76 5.78 -17.99
CA THR A 11 -19.14 6.19 -17.75
C THR A 11 -19.41 6.43 -16.26
N PHE A 12 -19.77 5.42 -15.47
CA PHE A 12 -20.13 5.56 -14.05
C PHE A 12 -18.92 5.96 -13.19
N LEU A 13 -17.77 5.40 -13.48
CA LEU A 13 -16.49 5.70 -12.83
C LEU A 13 -15.73 6.82 -13.53
N GLY A 14 -16.22 7.31 -14.66
CA GLY A 14 -15.64 8.38 -15.47
C GLY A 14 -16.03 9.78 -15.02
N GLY A 15 -15.42 10.78 -15.67
CA GLY A 15 -15.73 12.19 -15.42
C GLY A 15 -14.99 12.79 -14.22
N ARG A 16 -15.39 14.01 -13.80
CA ARG A 16 -14.80 14.70 -12.67
C ARG A 16 -15.15 14.00 -11.36
N GLN A 17 -14.23 14.02 -10.40
CA GLN A 17 -14.46 13.41 -9.08
C GLN A 17 -15.73 13.97 -8.39
N ALA A 18 -15.94 15.29 -8.48
CA ALA A 18 -17.12 15.93 -7.91
C ALA A 18 -18.42 15.32 -8.48
N ASP A 19 -18.45 15.10 -9.78
CA ASP A 19 -19.63 14.55 -10.48
C ASP A 19 -19.88 13.09 -10.04
N ARG A 20 -18.81 12.29 -9.90
CA ARG A 20 -18.91 10.89 -9.42
C ARG A 20 -19.43 10.81 -7.99
N LEU A 21 -18.82 11.55 -7.07
CA LEU A 21 -19.23 11.57 -5.67
C LEU A 21 -20.68 12.07 -5.52
N GLY A 22 -21.05 13.04 -6.33
CA GLY A 22 -22.40 13.56 -6.39
C GLY A 22 -23.41 12.52 -6.84
N LEU A 23 -23.18 11.89 -7.97
CA LEU A 23 -24.03 10.82 -8.50
C LEU A 23 -24.16 9.68 -7.48
N HIS A 24 -23.04 9.22 -6.91
CA HIS A 24 -23.04 8.13 -5.93
C HIS A 24 -23.84 8.47 -4.66
N ARG A 25 -23.75 9.71 -4.18
CA ARG A 25 -24.54 10.18 -3.03
C ARG A 25 -26.03 10.21 -3.34
N ILE A 26 -26.39 10.75 -4.50
CA ILE A 26 -27.81 10.84 -4.92
C ILE A 26 -28.41 9.42 -4.99
N ILE A 27 -27.72 8.47 -5.63
CA ILE A 27 -28.19 7.09 -5.74
C ILE A 27 -28.41 6.47 -4.35
N ARG A 28 -27.48 6.69 -3.41
CA ARG A 28 -27.60 6.16 -2.03
C ARG A 28 -28.71 6.80 -1.22
N ALA A 29 -28.96 8.09 -1.41
CA ALA A 29 -29.97 8.82 -0.68
C ALA A 29 -31.40 8.50 -1.15
N ARG A 30 -31.57 7.91 -2.33
CA ARG A 30 -32.84 7.76 -3.02
C ARG A 30 -33.23 6.29 -3.24
N SER A 31 -34.22 5.84 -2.49
CA SER A 31 -34.78 4.47 -2.67
C SER A 31 -35.61 4.29 -3.94
N ASP A 32 -35.98 5.40 -4.62
CA ASP A 32 -36.68 5.40 -5.89
C ASP A 32 -35.75 5.39 -7.12
N LEU A 33 -34.41 5.42 -6.92
CA LEU A 33 -33.39 5.29 -7.94
C LEU A 33 -32.62 4.00 -7.72
N ARG A 34 -32.90 3.00 -8.55
CA ARG A 34 -32.24 1.68 -8.52
C ARG A 34 -31.02 1.66 -9.43
N LEU A 35 -30.02 0.84 -9.16
CA LEU A 35 -28.76 0.77 -9.90
C LEU A 35 -28.50 -0.64 -10.44
N VAL A 36 -28.07 -0.72 -11.70
CA VAL A 36 -27.56 -1.92 -12.35
C VAL A 36 -26.25 -1.58 -13.06
N PHE A 37 -25.22 -2.32 -12.80
CA PHE A 37 -23.98 -2.23 -13.59
C PHE A 37 -24.07 -3.10 -14.81
N VAL A 38 -23.67 -2.54 -15.97
CA VAL A 38 -23.68 -3.25 -17.26
C VAL A 38 -22.32 -3.06 -17.92
N THR A 39 -21.40 -3.98 -17.67
CA THR A 39 -19.97 -3.76 -17.96
C THR A 39 -19.36 -4.82 -18.88
N GLY A 40 -18.29 -4.41 -19.56
CA GLY A 40 -17.41 -5.35 -20.27
C GLY A 40 -16.50 -6.16 -19.34
N ARG A 41 -16.39 -5.76 -18.05
CA ARG A 41 -15.58 -6.49 -17.07
C ARG A 41 -16.19 -7.84 -16.72
N GLY A 42 -15.35 -8.82 -16.40
CA GLY A 42 -15.79 -10.04 -15.71
C GLY A 42 -16.16 -9.77 -14.26
N VAL A 43 -17.03 -10.61 -13.66
CA VAL A 43 -17.52 -10.44 -12.28
C VAL A 43 -16.37 -10.28 -11.28
N GLU A 44 -15.29 -11.05 -11.42
CA GLU A 44 -14.14 -10.99 -10.52
C GLU A 44 -13.46 -9.62 -10.50
N THR A 45 -13.44 -8.91 -11.63
CA THR A 45 -12.86 -7.57 -11.74
C THR A 45 -13.83 -6.46 -11.30
N VAL A 46 -15.10 -6.78 -11.08
CA VAL A 46 -16.10 -5.89 -10.48
C VAL A 46 -16.09 -5.98 -8.94
N LEU A 47 -15.65 -7.09 -8.37
CA LEU A 47 -15.64 -7.32 -6.91
C LEU A 47 -14.99 -6.20 -6.09
N PRO A 48 -13.81 -5.65 -6.47
CA PRO A 48 -13.23 -4.52 -5.74
C PRO A 48 -14.12 -3.28 -5.70
N LEU A 49 -14.90 -3.06 -6.77
CA LEU A 49 -15.83 -1.93 -6.86
C LEU A 49 -17.05 -2.16 -5.95
N LEU A 50 -17.57 -3.38 -5.88
CA LEU A 50 -18.67 -3.73 -4.95
C LEU A 50 -18.23 -3.69 -3.48
N ALA A 51 -16.94 -3.81 -3.22
CA ALA A 51 -16.37 -3.68 -1.89
C ALA A 51 -16.01 -2.23 -1.52
N ASP A 52 -16.04 -1.29 -2.45
CA ASP A 52 -15.75 0.12 -2.20
C ASP A 52 -16.98 0.82 -1.63
N PRO A 53 -16.94 1.26 -0.36
CA PRO A 53 -18.08 1.90 0.28
C PRO A 53 -18.46 3.28 -0.33
N LEU A 54 -17.62 3.85 -1.19
CA LEU A 54 -17.96 5.07 -1.95
C LEU A 54 -18.81 4.78 -3.19
N ILE A 55 -18.81 3.55 -3.67
CA ILE A 55 -19.62 3.13 -4.80
C ILE A 55 -20.96 2.62 -4.29
N PRO A 56 -22.10 3.11 -4.81
CA PRO A 56 -23.41 2.58 -4.45
C PRO A 56 -23.53 1.11 -4.86
N ASP A 57 -24.17 0.32 -3.99
CA ASP A 57 -24.43 -1.09 -4.27
C ASP A 57 -25.42 -1.24 -5.44
N PRO A 58 -25.06 -1.91 -6.53
CA PRO A 58 -26.02 -2.22 -7.60
C PRO A 58 -26.93 -3.37 -7.16
N GLU A 59 -28.15 -3.36 -7.62
CA GLU A 59 -29.08 -4.48 -7.40
C GLU A 59 -28.71 -5.71 -8.23
N PHE A 60 -28.18 -5.47 -9.44
CA PHE A 60 -27.68 -6.50 -10.33
C PHE A 60 -26.38 -6.03 -11.02
N VAL A 61 -25.58 -7.01 -11.42
CA VAL A 61 -24.42 -6.81 -12.28
C VAL A 61 -24.58 -7.67 -13.54
N ILE A 62 -24.56 -7.01 -14.68
CA ILE A 62 -24.44 -7.61 -16.00
C ILE A 62 -23.00 -7.43 -16.43
N ALA A 63 -22.24 -8.51 -16.40
CA ALA A 63 -20.81 -8.56 -16.68
C ALA A 63 -20.51 -9.29 -18.01
N ASP A 64 -19.22 -9.37 -18.38
CA ASP A 64 -18.77 -10.10 -19.56
C ASP A 64 -19.52 -9.68 -20.85
N VAL A 65 -19.69 -8.36 -21.05
CA VAL A 65 -20.42 -7.78 -22.21
C VAL A 65 -21.86 -8.30 -22.33
N GLY A 66 -22.47 -8.76 -21.24
CA GLY A 66 -23.82 -9.33 -21.22
C GLY A 66 -23.89 -10.84 -21.00
N ALA A 67 -22.77 -11.55 -21.03
CA ALA A 67 -22.76 -13.01 -20.94
C ALA A 67 -22.93 -13.55 -19.51
N THR A 68 -22.77 -12.68 -18.48
CA THR A 68 -22.92 -13.05 -17.08
C THR A 68 -23.89 -12.09 -16.40
N VAL A 69 -24.89 -12.61 -15.65
CA VAL A 69 -25.84 -11.80 -14.89
C VAL A 69 -26.01 -12.33 -13.47
N VAL A 70 -25.66 -11.50 -12.49
CA VAL A 70 -25.69 -11.85 -11.07
C VAL A 70 -26.38 -10.79 -10.24
N ARG A 71 -26.82 -11.17 -9.04
CA ARG A 71 -27.31 -10.22 -8.03
C ARG A 71 -26.13 -9.45 -7.43
N GLY A 72 -26.29 -8.16 -7.20
CA GLY A 72 -25.23 -7.33 -6.62
C GLY A 72 -24.87 -7.70 -5.18
N ASP A 73 -25.87 -8.13 -4.39
CA ASP A 73 -25.72 -8.44 -2.96
C ASP A 73 -25.06 -9.80 -2.65
N THR A 74 -25.36 -10.81 -3.46
CA THR A 74 -24.96 -12.21 -3.22
C THR A 74 -24.05 -12.80 -4.30
N LEU A 75 -23.93 -12.11 -5.43
CA LEU A 75 -23.29 -12.62 -6.65
C LEU A 75 -23.89 -13.93 -7.16
N ALA A 76 -25.09 -14.25 -6.69
CA ALA A 76 -25.82 -15.44 -7.17
C ALA A 76 -26.32 -15.19 -8.60
N PRO A 77 -26.15 -16.18 -9.52
CA PRO A 77 -26.66 -16.07 -10.88
C PRO A 77 -28.17 -15.84 -10.91
N VAL A 78 -28.63 -14.93 -11.78
CA VAL A 78 -30.05 -14.64 -11.96
C VAL A 78 -30.70 -15.71 -12.82
N GLN A 79 -31.42 -16.63 -12.18
CA GLN A 79 -32.07 -17.74 -12.85
C GLN A 79 -33.52 -17.41 -13.30
N PRO A 80 -34.01 -17.96 -14.43
CA PRO A 80 -33.35 -18.87 -15.39
C PRO A 80 -32.52 -18.12 -16.45
N LEU A 81 -32.38 -16.79 -16.36
CA LEU A 81 -31.71 -15.98 -17.38
C LEU A 81 -30.27 -16.46 -17.62
N GLN A 82 -29.49 -16.64 -16.55
CA GLN A 82 -28.12 -17.11 -16.68
C GLN A 82 -28.05 -18.50 -17.35
N SER A 83 -28.88 -19.44 -16.93
CA SER A 83 -28.91 -20.80 -17.57
C SER A 83 -29.26 -20.75 -19.05
N SER A 84 -30.05 -19.77 -19.48
CA SER A 84 -30.39 -19.61 -20.92
C SER A 84 -29.19 -19.06 -21.72
N ILE A 85 -28.35 -18.26 -21.11
CA ILE A 85 -27.09 -17.77 -21.69
C ILE A 85 -26.08 -18.93 -21.75
N ASP A 86 -25.92 -19.66 -20.65
CA ASP A 86 -25.00 -20.81 -20.54
C ASP A 86 -25.27 -21.87 -21.64
N ALA A 87 -26.55 -22.10 -21.92
CA ALA A 87 -26.96 -23.09 -22.93
C ALA A 87 -26.59 -22.72 -24.37
N ARG A 88 -26.32 -21.42 -24.65
CA ARG A 88 -25.92 -20.94 -25.98
C ARG A 88 -24.38 -20.91 -26.17
N TRP A 89 -23.61 -20.98 -25.07
CA TRP A 89 -22.15 -20.89 -25.16
C TRP A 89 -21.53 -22.19 -25.64
N PRO A 90 -20.80 -22.20 -26.77
CA PRO A 90 -20.19 -23.44 -27.30
C PRO A 90 -18.95 -23.87 -26.47
N GLY A 91 -18.43 -23.01 -25.63
CA GLY A 91 -17.22 -23.25 -24.83
C GLY A 91 -15.96 -22.61 -25.41
N ASP A 92 -15.11 -22.08 -24.53
CA ASP A 92 -13.85 -21.37 -24.87
C ASP A 92 -12.98 -22.18 -25.82
N ARG A 93 -12.85 -23.48 -25.55
CA ARG A 93 -12.00 -24.38 -26.35
C ARG A 93 -12.40 -24.42 -27.82
N VAL A 94 -13.69 -24.40 -28.11
CA VAL A 94 -14.21 -24.41 -29.50
C VAL A 94 -13.79 -23.11 -30.21
N ILE A 95 -13.84 -22.00 -29.53
CA ILE A 95 -13.44 -20.69 -30.07
C ILE A 95 -11.92 -20.66 -30.31
N LEU A 96 -11.13 -21.06 -29.29
CA LEU A 96 -9.68 -21.06 -29.38
C LEU A 96 -9.13 -21.97 -30.44
N ASP A 97 -9.68 -23.21 -30.57
CA ASP A 97 -9.29 -24.18 -31.60
C ASP A 97 -9.56 -23.62 -33.03
N ARG A 98 -10.63 -22.81 -33.20
CA ARG A 98 -10.94 -22.14 -34.49
C ARG A 98 -9.97 -20.99 -34.79
N LEU A 99 -9.43 -20.33 -33.79
CA LEU A 99 -8.50 -19.21 -33.96
C LEU A 99 -7.03 -19.63 -33.95
N GLU A 100 -6.76 -20.92 -33.76
CA GLU A 100 -5.38 -21.43 -33.77
C GLU A 100 -4.66 -21.08 -35.07
N GLY A 101 -3.45 -20.52 -34.95
CA GLY A 101 -2.62 -20.14 -36.11
C GLY A 101 -3.05 -18.83 -36.81
N LEU A 102 -4.01 -18.08 -36.27
CA LEU A 102 -4.33 -16.74 -36.77
C LEU A 102 -3.43 -15.71 -36.08
N GLU A 103 -2.52 -15.13 -36.86
CA GLU A 103 -1.66 -14.03 -36.37
C GLU A 103 -2.46 -12.72 -36.20
N GLY A 104 -2.07 -11.88 -35.27
CA GLY A 104 -2.71 -10.58 -35.00
C GLY A 104 -3.89 -10.63 -34.05
N VAL A 105 -4.19 -11.78 -33.45
CA VAL A 105 -5.20 -11.98 -32.40
C VAL A 105 -4.51 -12.43 -31.14
N GLU A 106 -4.51 -11.60 -30.10
CA GLU A 106 -3.93 -11.92 -28.80
C GLU A 106 -5.01 -12.04 -27.74
N ARG A 107 -5.10 -13.20 -27.07
CA ARG A 107 -6.09 -13.41 -26.00
C ARG A 107 -5.79 -12.51 -24.82
N GLN A 108 -6.82 -11.82 -24.31
CA GLN A 108 -6.68 -11.01 -23.11
C GLN A 108 -6.46 -11.90 -21.87
N GLY A 109 -5.47 -11.54 -21.03
CA GLY A 109 -5.13 -12.24 -19.79
C GLY A 109 -6.06 -11.92 -18.61
N VAL A 110 -7.34 -11.63 -18.86
CA VAL A 110 -8.35 -11.32 -17.83
C VAL A 110 -9.28 -12.51 -17.61
N PRO A 111 -9.89 -12.64 -16.41
CA PRO A 111 -10.94 -13.62 -16.18
C PRO A 111 -12.10 -13.42 -17.17
N GLN A 112 -12.54 -14.49 -17.80
CA GLN A 112 -13.57 -14.49 -18.84
C GLN A 112 -14.49 -15.67 -18.61
N GLU A 113 -15.80 -15.40 -18.56
CA GLU A 113 -16.81 -16.45 -18.50
C GLU A 113 -17.80 -16.30 -19.66
N ARG A 114 -18.02 -17.37 -20.40
CA ARG A 114 -18.96 -17.44 -21.54
C ARG A 114 -18.68 -16.40 -22.62
N ARG A 115 -17.40 -15.99 -22.71
CA ARG A 115 -16.86 -15.16 -23.79
C ARG A 115 -15.38 -15.48 -24.01
N CYS A 116 -14.89 -15.12 -25.18
CA CYS A 116 -13.46 -15.06 -25.45
C CYS A 116 -13.12 -13.66 -25.92
N SER A 117 -12.26 -12.96 -25.16
CA SER A 117 -11.83 -11.59 -25.46
C SER A 117 -10.39 -11.56 -25.92
N PHE A 118 -10.14 -10.78 -26.97
CA PHE A 118 -8.85 -10.65 -27.62
C PHE A 118 -8.50 -9.18 -27.85
N HIS A 119 -7.22 -8.93 -28.10
CA HIS A 119 -6.75 -7.70 -28.73
C HIS A 119 -6.58 -7.94 -30.23
N ALA A 120 -7.19 -7.10 -31.05
CA ALA A 120 -7.03 -7.06 -32.50
C ALA A 120 -7.29 -5.65 -33.01
N THR A 121 -6.35 -5.08 -33.78
CA THR A 121 -6.43 -3.70 -34.31
C THR A 121 -6.56 -3.67 -35.83
N ASP A 122 -6.26 -4.79 -36.50
CA ASP A 122 -6.30 -4.91 -37.95
C ASP A 122 -7.69 -5.37 -38.39
N LEU A 123 -8.32 -4.58 -39.26
CA LEU A 123 -9.67 -4.88 -39.77
C LEU A 123 -9.73 -6.17 -40.58
N ASP A 124 -8.66 -6.51 -41.31
CA ASP A 124 -8.60 -7.75 -42.10
C ASP A 124 -8.52 -8.95 -41.16
N VAL A 125 -7.82 -8.82 -40.02
CA VAL A 125 -7.76 -9.86 -38.96
C VAL A 125 -9.12 -10.03 -38.29
N ILE A 126 -9.83 -8.93 -38.02
CA ILE A 126 -11.17 -8.98 -37.43
C ILE A 126 -12.14 -9.69 -38.36
N GLU A 127 -12.09 -9.43 -39.68
CA GLU A 127 -12.94 -10.10 -40.66
C GLU A 127 -12.58 -11.60 -40.76
N ALA A 128 -11.30 -11.96 -40.72
CA ALA A 128 -10.86 -13.33 -40.66
C ALA A 128 -11.37 -14.07 -39.40
N VAL A 129 -11.46 -13.39 -38.26
CA VAL A 129 -12.12 -13.98 -37.07
C VAL A 129 -13.60 -14.20 -37.31
N ARG A 130 -14.32 -13.24 -37.89
CA ARG A 130 -15.74 -13.42 -38.25
C ARG A 130 -15.96 -14.62 -39.19
N GLU A 131 -15.13 -14.73 -40.21
CA GLU A 131 -15.19 -15.87 -41.15
C GLU A 131 -14.94 -17.20 -40.44
N ARG A 132 -13.95 -17.26 -39.53
CA ARG A 132 -13.65 -18.49 -38.76
C ARG A 132 -14.74 -18.86 -37.77
N MET A 133 -15.47 -17.87 -37.25
CA MET A 133 -16.63 -18.10 -36.38
C MET A 133 -17.90 -18.46 -37.15
N ALA A 134 -17.93 -18.31 -38.46
CA ALA A 134 -19.10 -18.66 -39.27
C ALA A 134 -19.53 -20.10 -39.02
N GLY A 135 -20.84 -20.29 -38.82
CA GLY A 135 -21.44 -21.60 -38.51
C GLY A 135 -21.38 -22.02 -37.03
N LEU A 136 -20.81 -21.22 -36.15
CA LEU A 136 -21.04 -21.30 -34.69
C LEU A 136 -22.18 -20.36 -34.31
N ASP A 137 -22.87 -20.70 -33.22
CA ASP A 137 -23.92 -19.84 -32.64
C ASP A 137 -23.31 -18.77 -31.72
N VAL A 138 -22.47 -17.87 -32.32
CA VAL A 138 -21.75 -16.83 -31.66
C VAL A 138 -21.76 -15.51 -32.43
N ASP A 139 -21.65 -14.39 -31.69
CA ASP A 139 -21.46 -13.05 -32.24
C ASP A 139 -20.03 -12.58 -32.00
N VAL A 140 -19.48 -11.80 -32.94
CA VAL A 140 -18.14 -11.19 -32.85
C VAL A 140 -18.29 -9.68 -32.77
N LEU A 141 -17.99 -9.11 -31.62
CA LEU A 141 -18.07 -7.68 -31.32
C LEU A 141 -16.68 -7.05 -31.29
N HIS A 142 -16.49 -5.93 -32.02
CA HIS A 142 -15.26 -5.14 -31.98
C HIS A 142 -15.54 -3.76 -31.39
N SER A 143 -14.74 -3.32 -30.43
CA SER A 143 -14.91 -2.04 -29.73
C SER A 143 -13.56 -1.41 -29.36
N ALA A 144 -13.58 -0.11 -29.11
CA ALA A 144 -12.42 0.70 -28.71
C ALA A 144 -11.22 0.54 -29.67
N GLU A 145 -11.47 0.29 -30.95
CA GLU A 145 -10.49 0.05 -32.04
C GLU A 145 -9.44 -1.04 -31.73
N ARG A 146 -9.61 -1.80 -30.64
CA ARG A 146 -8.63 -2.81 -30.19
C ARG A 146 -9.19 -4.05 -29.50
N TYR A 147 -10.42 -4.02 -29.03
CA TYR A 147 -11.02 -5.14 -28.30
C TYR A 147 -11.94 -5.94 -29.21
N LEU A 148 -11.77 -7.24 -29.19
CA LEU A 148 -12.57 -8.16 -29.96
C LEU A 148 -13.15 -9.23 -29.04
N ASP A 149 -14.47 -9.25 -28.89
CA ASP A 149 -15.18 -10.19 -28.02
C ASP A 149 -15.99 -11.19 -28.87
N VAL A 150 -15.83 -12.47 -28.58
CA VAL A 150 -16.69 -13.53 -29.10
C VAL A 150 -17.68 -13.93 -28.00
N LEU A 151 -18.97 -13.81 -28.26
CA LEU A 151 -20.08 -13.95 -27.31
C LEU A 151 -21.09 -15.01 -27.82
N PRO A 152 -21.94 -15.60 -26.95
CA PRO A 152 -23.08 -16.40 -27.43
C PRO A 152 -23.97 -15.56 -28.32
N ALA A 153 -24.52 -16.14 -29.39
CA ALA A 153 -25.36 -15.41 -30.35
C ALA A 153 -26.57 -14.74 -29.70
N GLY A 154 -26.79 -13.46 -30.04
CA GLY A 154 -27.83 -12.64 -29.53
C GLY A 154 -27.66 -12.25 -28.04
N VAL A 155 -26.48 -12.45 -27.46
CA VAL A 155 -26.12 -12.04 -26.07
C VAL A 155 -25.20 -10.83 -26.15
N ASN A 156 -25.69 -9.72 -25.61
CA ASN A 156 -24.95 -8.46 -25.45
C ASN A 156 -25.51 -7.66 -24.28
N LYS A 157 -24.90 -6.51 -23.95
CA LYS A 157 -25.32 -5.64 -22.85
C LYS A 157 -26.81 -5.28 -22.91
N GLY A 158 -27.32 -4.93 -24.08
CA GLY A 158 -28.70 -4.49 -24.28
C GLY A 158 -29.72 -5.64 -24.18
N SER A 159 -29.48 -6.75 -24.89
CA SER A 159 -30.39 -7.90 -24.90
C SER A 159 -30.51 -8.55 -23.51
N THR A 160 -29.39 -8.65 -22.77
CA THR A 160 -29.39 -9.18 -21.40
C THR A 160 -30.08 -8.23 -20.42
N LEU A 161 -29.89 -6.93 -20.56
CA LEU A 161 -30.64 -5.93 -19.77
C LEU A 161 -32.14 -6.04 -20.04
N ARG A 162 -32.57 -6.12 -21.31
CA ARG A 162 -33.98 -6.29 -21.68
C ARG A 162 -34.59 -7.54 -21.06
N ALA A 163 -33.88 -8.66 -21.09
CA ALA A 163 -34.33 -9.91 -20.48
C ALA A 163 -34.45 -9.80 -18.95
N LEU A 164 -33.50 -9.09 -18.29
CA LEU A 164 -33.56 -8.80 -16.85
C LEU A 164 -34.78 -7.94 -16.51
N LEU A 165 -35.02 -6.85 -17.27
CA LEU A 165 -36.14 -5.96 -17.06
C LEU A 165 -37.51 -6.64 -17.22
N SER A 166 -37.63 -7.50 -18.25
CA SER A 166 -38.85 -8.30 -18.45
C SER A 166 -39.12 -9.20 -17.25
N ARG A 167 -38.10 -9.76 -16.62
CA ARG A 167 -38.23 -10.54 -15.38
C ARG A 167 -38.62 -9.70 -14.17
N LEU A 168 -38.14 -8.46 -14.09
CA LEU A 168 -38.46 -7.52 -13.01
C LEU A 168 -39.83 -6.83 -13.18
N GLY A 169 -40.47 -7.04 -14.34
CA GLY A 169 -41.74 -6.38 -14.68
C GLY A 169 -41.61 -4.88 -14.88
N LEU A 170 -40.43 -4.40 -15.32
CA LEU A 170 -40.17 -2.98 -15.57
C LEU A 170 -40.34 -2.65 -17.05
N ALA A 171 -41.01 -1.52 -17.32
CA ALA A 171 -41.16 -0.99 -18.67
C ALA A 171 -39.92 -0.22 -19.12
N ALA A 172 -39.72 -0.07 -20.42
CA ALA A 172 -38.54 0.58 -20.98
C ALA A 172 -38.39 2.05 -20.56
N ASP A 173 -39.50 2.77 -20.38
CA ASP A 173 -39.53 4.17 -19.92
C ASP A 173 -39.18 4.36 -18.43
N GLN A 174 -39.05 3.26 -17.68
CA GLN A 174 -38.61 3.27 -16.28
C GLN A 174 -37.10 3.02 -16.15
N VAL A 175 -36.36 3.03 -17.26
CA VAL A 175 -34.94 2.75 -17.29
C VAL A 175 -34.21 3.88 -17.99
N LEU A 176 -33.06 4.27 -17.43
CA LEU A 176 -32.08 5.14 -18.08
C LEU A 176 -30.80 4.35 -18.29
N VAL A 177 -30.33 4.23 -19.53
CA VAL A 177 -29.07 3.58 -19.85
C VAL A 177 -27.94 4.62 -20.03
N ALA A 178 -26.71 4.26 -19.70
CA ALA A 178 -25.56 5.14 -19.89
C ALA A 178 -24.33 4.37 -20.40
N GLY A 179 -23.60 4.96 -21.34
CA GLY A 179 -22.43 4.33 -21.94
C GLY A 179 -21.53 5.32 -22.69
N ASP A 180 -20.29 4.89 -23.02
CA ASP A 180 -19.29 5.70 -23.70
C ASP A 180 -18.54 5.00 -24.85
N THR A 181 -18.65 3.67 -24.99
CA THR A 181 -17.97 2.91 -26.04
C THR A 181 -18.93 2.13 -26.95
N LEU A 182 -18.44 1.70 -28.13
CA LEU A 182 -19.26 0.94 -29.10
C LEU A 182 -19.81 -0.37 -28.52
N ASN A 183 -19.23 -0.93 -27.47
CA ASN A 183 -19.80 -2.10 -26.81
C ASN A 183 -21.11 -1.80 -26.06
N ASP A 184 -21.42 -0.51 -25.84
CA ASP A 184 -22.65 -0.04 -25.24
C ASP A 184 -23.76 0.24 -26.25
N LEU A 185 -23.44 0.22 -27.55
CA LEU A 185 -24.40 0.53 -28.61
C LEU A 185 -25.69 -0.29 -28.47
N ALA A 186 -25.57 -1.56 -28.07
CA ALA A 186 -26.72 -2.42 -27.84
C ALA A 186 -27.68 -1.91 -26.75
N LEU A 187 -27.21 -1.16 -25.74
CA LEU A 187 -28.07 -0.55 -24.73
C LEU A 187 -29.02 0.48 -25.36
N PHE A 188 -28.54 1.26 -26.32
CA PHE A 188 -29.30 2.33 -26.97
C PHE A 188 -30.20 1.81 -28.10
N THR A 189 -29.75 0.81 -28.84
CA THR A 189 -30.54 0.22 -29.96
C THR A 189 -31.70 -0.63 -29.51
N GLU A 190 -31.74 -1.04 -28.24
CA GLU A 190 -32.89 -1.73 -27.64
C GLU A 190 -34.06 -0.77 -27.31
N GLY A 191 -33.92 0.54 -27.59
CA GLY A 191 -34.97 1.51 -27.43
C GLY A 191 -35.23 1.96 -25.99
N PHE A 192 -34.18 1.91 -25.14
CA PHE A 192 -34.24 2.53 -23.81
C PHE A 192 -33.91 4.02 -23.87
N PRO A 193 -34.55 4.87 -23.07
CA PRO A 193 -34.02 6.20 -22.80
C PRO A 193 -32.57 6.11 -22.32
N GLY A 194 -31.70 6.90 -22.92
CA GLY A 194 -30.26 6.74 -22.64
C GLY A 194 -29.46 8.03 -22.71
N VAL A 195 -28.25 7.98 -22.14
CA VAL A 195 -27.25 9.03 -22.23
C VAL A 195 -25.93 8.50 -22.75
N VAL A 196 -25.46 9.08 -23.83
CA VAL A 196 -24.10 8.99 -24.31
C VAL A 196 -23.31 10.10 -23.63
N VAL A 197 -22.34 9.74 -22.79
CA VAL A 197 -21.57 10.72 -22.00
C VAL A 197 -20.57 11.51 -22.83
N GLY A 198 -20.15 12.70 -22.37
CA GLY A 198 -19.38 13.65 -23.14
C GLY A 198 -17.95 13.21 -23.53
N ASN A 199 -17.44 12.11 -22.98
CA ASN A 199 -16.17 11.48 -23.36
C ASN A 199 -16.34 10.23 -24.23
N ALA A 200 -17.55 10.01 -24.77
CA ALA A 200 -17.82 8.83 -25.56
C ALA A 200 -17.03 8.79 -26.86
N GLU A 201 -16.79 7.59 -27.35
CA GLU A 201 -16.17 7.36 -28.66
C GLU A 201 -16.97 8.02 -29.78
N PRO A 202 -16.27 8.61 -30.79
CA PRO A 202 -16.96 9.20 -31.93
C PRO A 202 -17.93 8.23 -32.61
N GLY A 203 -17.53 6.96 -32.78
CA GLY A 203 -18.35 5.93 -33.41
C GLY A 203 -19.65 5.64 -32.67
N LEU A 204 -19.67 5.65 -31.33
CA LEU A 204 -20.90 5.53 -30.55
C LEU A 204 -21.78 6.75 -30.71
N SER A 205 -21.20 7.96 -30.66
CA SER A 205 -21.92 9.22 -30.85
C SER A 205 -22.58 9.31 -32.23
N GLU A 206 -21.91 8.88 -33.29
CA GLU A 206 -22.44 8.83 -34.65
C GLU A 206 -23.56 7.79 -34.79
N ALA A 207 -23.36 6.60 -34.24
CA ALA A 207 -24.33 5.50 -34.34
C ALA A 207 -25.64 5.80 -33.57
N THR A 208 -25.58 6.65 -32.54
CA THR A 208 -26.74 7.01 -31.71
C THR A 208 -27.37 8.37 -32.05
N ALA A 209 -26.79 9.18 -32.94
CA ALA A 209 -27.21 10.54 -33.28
C ALA A 209 -28.66 10.62 -33.77
N GLY A 210 -29.17 9.55 -34.39
CA GLY A 210 -30.55 9.48 -34.91
C GLY A 210 -31.57 8.89 -33.94
N LEU A 211 -31.19 8.49 -32.72
CA LEU A 211 -32.10 7.83 -31.76
C LEU A 211 -32.81 8.90 -30.90
N PRO A 212 -34.16 8.98 -30.94
CA PRO A 212 -34.88 10.10 -30.32
C PRO A 212 -34.87 10.08 -28.79
N GLU A 213 -34.68 8.90 -28.18
CA GLU A 213 -34.66 8.73 -26.73
C GLU A 213 -33.26 8.81 -26.14
N VAL A 214 -32.22 9.13 -26.96
CA VAL A 214 -30.84 9.20 -26.53
C VAL A 214 -30.35 10.64 -26.42
N VAL A 215 -29.86 10.98 -25.24
CA VAL A 215 -29.27 12.28 -24.94
C VAL A 215 -27.78 12.21 -25.11
N HIS A 216 -27.20 13.11 -25.88
CA HIS A 216 -25.74 13.33 -25.94
C HIS A 216 -25.35 14.39 -24.90
N ALA A 217 -24.75 13.95 -23.79
CA ALA A 217 -24.36 14.84 -22.71
C ALA A 217 -23.09 15.63 -23.06
N ARG A 218 -22.94 16.84 -22.51
CA ARG A 218 -21.73 17.63 -22.62
C ARG A 218 -20.68 17.27 -21.60
N ARG A 219 -21.12 16.81 -20.42
CA ARG A 219 -20.27 16.42 -19.30
C ARG A 219 -19.79 14.98 -19.49
N SER A 220 -18.54 14.73 -19.10
CA SER A 220 -17.94 13.40 -19.17
C SER A 220 -18.41 12.49 -18.03
N GLY A 221 -18.54 11.21 -18.29
CA GLY A 221 -18.77 10.16 -17.30
C GLY A 221 -19.98 10.43 -16.40
N ALA A 222 -19.81 10.30 -15.08
CA ALA A 222 -20.84 10.53 -14.08
C ALA A 222 -21.54 11.91 -14.22
N GLY A 223 -20.80 12.92 -14.70
CA GLY A 223 -21.36 14.24 -14.99
C GLY A 223 -22.40 14.19 -16.11
N GLY A 224 -22.20 13.38 -17.12
CA GLY A 224 -23.18 13.17 -18.20
C GLY A 224 -24.42 12.45 -17.70
N ILE A 225 -24.28 11.48 -16.79
CA ILE A 225 -25.41 10.81 -16.14
C ILE A 225 -26.23 11.82 -15.32
N LEU A 226 -25.57 12.68 -14.52
CA LEU A 226 -26.22 13.73 -13.74
C LEU A 226 -26.99 14.72 -14.66
N GLU A 227 -26.40 15.11 -15.80
CA GLU A 227 -27.03 15.97 -16.80
C GLU A 227 -28.31 15.32 -17.35
N ALA A 228 -28.29 14.02 -17.63
CA ALA A 228 -29.45 13.28 -18.10
C ALA A 228 -30.54 13.12 -17.02
N LEU A 229 -30.16 12.80 -15.77
CA LEU A 229 -31.08 12.69 -14.64
C LEU A 229 -31.76 14.04 -14.32
N ASN A 230 -30.99 15.13 -14.41
CA ASN A 230 -31.55 16.50 -14.25
C ASN A 230 -32.52 16.82 -15.37
N ARG A 231 -32.17 16.54 -16.63
CA ARG A 231 -33.05 16.76 -17.78
C ARG A 231 -34.32 15.92 -17.73
N ALA A 232 -34.26 14.75 -17.16
CA ALA A 232 -35.42 13.87 -16.92
C ALA A 232 -36.26 14.32 -15.69
N GLY A 233 -35.84 15.35 -14.95
CA GLY A 233 -36.52 15.83 -13.75
C GLY A 233 -36.40 14.87 -12.56
N VAL A 234 -35.48 13.92 -12.62
CA VAL A 234 -35.22 12.95 -11.55
C VAL A 234 -34.35 13.56 -10.46
N VAL A 235 -33.41 14.42 -10.84
CA VAL A 235 -32.51 15.16 -9.93
C VAL A 235 -32.77 16.65 -10.15
N THR A 236 -32.85 17.42 -9.07
CA THR A 236 -33.02 18.89 -9.18
C THR A 236 -31.64 19.59 -9.23
N PRO A 237 -31.59 20.83 -9.78
CA PRO A 237 -30.35 21.61 -9.72
C PRO A 237 -29.83 21.85 -8.31
N GLU A 238 -30.74 22.01 -7.34
CA GLU A 238 -30.40 22.18 -5.92
C GLU A 238 -29.77 20.89 -5.34
N GLU A 239 -30.33 19.71 -5.66
CA GLU A 239 -29.74 18.43 -5.29
C GLU A 239 -28.37 18.24 -5.93
N GLU A 240 -28.16 18.74 -7.15
CA GLU A 240 -26.87 18.73 -7.83
C GLU A 240 -25.87 19.74 -7.21
N GLU A 241 -26.33 20.95 -6.80
CA GLU A 241 -25.48 21.95 -6.12
C GLU A 241 -25.10 21.53 -4.70
N GLU A 242 -25.97 20.87 -3.94
CA GLU A 242 -25.61 20.22 -2.67
C GLU A 242 -24.57 19.14 -2.82
N VAL A 243 -24.33 18.69 -4.04
CA VAL A 243 -23.35 17.66 -4.48
C VAL A 243 -21.94 18.20 -4.64
N VAL A 244 -21.67 19.49 -4.43
CA VAL A 244 -20.28 19.95 -4.26
C VAL A 244 -19.69 19.15 -3.08
N PRO A 245 -18.70 18.24 -3.29
CA PRO A 245 -18.11 17.51 -2.19
C PRO A 245 -17.74 18.56 -1.14
N ARG A 246 -18.22 18.41 0.10
CA ARG A 246 -17.53 19.06 1.20
C ARG A 246 -16.10 18.60 1.04
N ARG A 247 -15.18 19.52 0.69
CA ARG A 247 -13.75 19.25 0.76
C ARG A 247 -13.54 18.71 2.16
N GLY A 248 -12.79 17.59 2.27
CA GLY A 248 -12.42 17.09 3.57
C GLY A 248 -11.75 18.26 4.33
N ASP A 249 -11.90 18.30 5.60
CA ASP A 249 -11.34 19.34 6.46
C ASP A 249 -9.95 18.96 7.01
N ALA A 250 -9.40 17.82 6.54
CA ALA A 250 -8.11 17.33 7.01
C ALA A 250 -6.96 18.19 6.46
N GLN A 251 -6.30 18.93 7.33
CA GLN A 251 -5.09 19.72 7.02
C GLN A 251 -3.86 18.84 6.80
N LEU A 252 -3.84 17.66 7.45
CA LEU A 252 -2.84 16.63 7.30
C LEU A 252 -3.52 15.30 6.98
N VAL A 253 -3.23 14.73 5.81
CA VAL A 253 -3.68 13.39 5.41
C VAL A 253 -2.49 12.45 5.42
N MET A 254 -2.51 11.50 6.33
CA MET A 254 -1.52 10.42 6.41
C MET A 254 -1.97 9.26 5.55
N VAL A 255 -1.19 8.90 4.54
CA VAL A 255 -1.51 7.77 3.66
C VAL A 255 -0.51 6.64 3.92
N TYR A 256 -0.96 5.61 4.61
CA TYR A 256 -0.16 4.45 4.97
C TYR A 256 -0.95 3.16 4.79
N HIS A 257 -0.30 2.09 4.37
CA HIS A 257 -1.00 0.83 4.07
C HIS A 257 -1.62 0.13 5.29
N ARG A 258 -1.28 0.54 6.52
CA ARG A 258 -1.81 -0.05 7.77
C ARG A 258 -2.65 0.94 8.55
N LEU A 259 -3.72 0.44 9.17
CA LEU A 259 -4.54 1.21 10.11
C LEU A 259 -3.73 1.67 11.33
N PRO A 260 -4.10 2.79 11.96
CA PRO A 260 -3.45 3.28 13.18
C PRO A 260 -3.76 2.46 14.43
N TYR A 261 -4.61 1.44 14.34
CA TYR A 261 -5.02 0.53 15.39
C TYR A 261 -5.15 -0.91 14.87
N ARG A 262 -5.21 -1.88 15.79
CA ARG A 262 -5.59 -3.26 15.50
C ARG A 262 -7.08 -3.46 15.77
N GLU A 263 -7.76 -4.17 14.89
CA GLU A 263 -9.12 -4.67 15.14
C GLU A 263 -9.03 -6.09 15.71
N VAL A 264 -9.53 -6.25 16.93
CA VAL A 264 -9.63 -7.56 17.62
C VAL A 264 -11.10 -7.92 17.71
N ARG A 265 -11.46 -9.10 17.24
CA ARG A 265 -12.81 -9.64 17.31
C ARG A 265 -12.92 -10.62 18.46
N GLU A 266 -13.73 -10.28 19.47
CA GLU A 266 -14.08 -11.15 20.58
C GLU A 266 -15.61 -11.13 20.77
N ASP A 267 -16.22 -12.30 20.84
CA ASP A 267 -17.66 -12.50 21.08
C ASP A 267 -18.59 -11.67 20.14
N GLY A 268 -18.20 -11.53 18.88
CA GLY A 268 -18.95 -10.76 17.88
C GLY A 268 -18.81 -9.24 17.98
N VAL A 269 -18.05 -8.74 18.94
CA VAL A 269 -17.72 -7.31 19.09
C VAL A 269 -16.34 -7.02 18.50
N THR A 270 -16.24 -5.99 17.68
CA THR A 270 -14.95 -5.51 17.19
C THR A 270 -14.42 -4.45 18.15
N ARG A 271 -13.27 -4.69 18.77
CA ARG A 271 -12.52 -3.72 19.56
C ARG A 271 -11.36 -3.17 18.77
N ARG A 272 -11.05 -1.89 18.97
CA ARG A 272 -9.91 -1.23 18.37
C ARG A 272 -8.86 -0.98 19.43
N GLU A 273 -7.72 -1.60 19.26
CA GLU A 273 -6.62 -1.56 20.23
C GLU A 273 -5.40 -0.89 19.61
N ALA A 274 -4.60 -0.22 20.43
CA ALA A 274 -3.31 0.30 20.00
C ALA A 274 -2.41 -0.86 19.51
N HIS A 275 -1.51 -0.57 18.56
CA HIS A 275 -0.53 -1.56 18.13
C HIS A 275 0.36 -2.00 19.31
N THR A 276 0.60 -3.29 19.41
CA THR A 276 1.40 -3.89 20.49
C THR A 276 2.88 -3.55 20.40
N SER A 277 3.38 -3.17 19.22
CA SER A 277 4.75 -2.68 19.05
C SER A 277 4.78 -1.15 19.15
N PRO A 278 5.29 -0.58 20.24
CA PRO A 278 5.30 0.86 20.44
C PRO A 278 6.32 1.60 19.55
N ASN A 279 7.30 0.90 19.00
CA ASN A 279 8.33 1.47 18.14
C ASN A 279 8.12 1.19 16.65
N GLY A 280 6.90 0.76 16.28
CA GLY A 280 6.51 0.83 14.88
C GLY A 280 6.33 2.29 14.45
N ILE A 281 6.43 2.54 13.14
CA ILE A 281 6.19 3.87 12.56
C ILE A 281 4.82 4.45 12.92
N ILE A 282 3.80 3.61 13.17
CA ILE A 282 2.42 4.04 13.42
C ILE A 282 2.28 4.90 14.70
N PRO A 283 2.78 4.48 15.89
CA PRO A 283 2.71 5.32 17.08
C PRO A 283 3.39 6.68 16.91
N THR A 284 4.47 6.70 16.13
CA THR A 284 5.17 7.90 15.71
C THR A 284 4.28 8.86 14.96
N LEU A 285 3.70 8.36 13.86
CA LEU A 285 2.87 9.16 12.98
C LEU A 285 1.60 9.66 13.68
N LEU A 286 1.06 8.89 14.63
CA LEU A 286 -0.06 9.32 15.47
C LEU A 286 0.30 10.54 16.35
N GLY A 287 1.56 10.70 16.74
CA GLY A 287 2.03 11.83 17.52
C GLY A 287 1.70 13.20 16.91
N PHE A 288 1.64 13.29 15.57
CA PHE A 288 1.33 14.54 14.86
C PHE A 288 -0.10 15.03 15.00
N PHE A 289 -1.00 14.21 15.55
CA PHE A 289 -2.42 14.56 15.74
C PHE A 289 -2.79 14.83 17.20
N ARG A 290 -1.83 14.79 18.15
CA ARG A 290 -2.08 14.94 19.59
C ARG A 290 -2.67 16.29 19.99
N GLU A 291 -2.34 17.35 19.27
CA GLU A 291 -2.80 18.72 19.58
C GLU A 291 -4.20 19.06 19.04
N GLY A 292 -5.01 18.02 18.73
CA GLY A 292 -6.36 18.20 18.20
C GLY A 292 -6.40 18.69 16.75
N ARG A 293 -5.31 18.55 16.01
CA ARG A 293 -5.24 18.91 14.59
C ARG A 293 -6.21 18.09 13.77
N PRO A 294 -7.04 18.72 12.92
CA PRO A 294 -7.88 18.00 11.96
C PRO A 294 -7.03 17.17 11.01
N GLY A 295 -7.28 15.88 10.98
CA GLY A 295 -6.50 14.98 10.17
C GLY A 295 -7.21 13.70 9.81
N ALA A 296 -6.74 13.08 8.73
CA ALA A 296 -7.21 11.81 8.26
C ALA A 296 -6.06 10.80 8.10
N TRP A 297 -6.32 9.55 8.47
CA TRP A 297 -5.42 8.44 8.25
C TRP A 297 -6.03 7.49 7.24
N VAL A 298 -5.53 7.48 6.02
CA VAL A 298 -6.00 6.62 4.93
C VAL A 298 -5.25 5.30 4.96
N ALA A 299 -5.99 4.19 5.12
CA ALA A 299 -5.44 2.85 5.16
C ALA A 299 -6.48 1.80 4.73
N TRP A 300 -6.02 0.62 4.32
CA TRP A 300 -6.94 -0.48 4.02
C TRP A 300 -7.35 -1.25 5.29
N SER A 301 -8.54 -1.85 5.20
CA SER A 301 -9.07 -2.82 6.16
C SER A 301 -9.53 -4.05 5.40
N GLU A 302 -9.06 -5.24 5.82
CA GLU A 302 -9.52 -6.50 5.23
C GLU A 302 -10.97 -6.75 5.60
N GLN A 303 -11.84 -6.88 4.60
CA GLN A 303 -13.24 -7.18 4.77
C GLN A 303 -13.56 -8.56 4.21
N ALA A 304 -14.31 -9.36 4.97
CA ALA A 304 -14.80 -10.63 4.47
C ALA A 304 -15.89 -10.36 3.40
N THR A 305 -15.80 -11.02 2.25
CA THR A 305 -16.71 -10.91 1.11
C THR A 305 -18.19 -11.18 1.46
N ARG A 306 -18.48 -11.71 2.65
CA ARG A 306 -19.81 -12.06 3.17
C ARG A 306 -20.07 -11.53 4.58
N ASP A 307 -19.45 -10.43 4.97
CA ASP A 307 -19.79 -9.80 6.25
C ASP A 307 -21.15 -9.10 6.12
N PRO A 308 -22.19 -9.51 6.85
CA PRO A 308 -23.52 -8.93 6.72
C PRO A 308 -23.60 -7.50 7.31
N ARG A 309 -22.53 -6.99 7.91
CA ARG A 309 -22.51 -5.67 8.54
C ARG A 309 -22.09 -4.60 7.54
N PRO A 310 -22.67 -3.38 7.62
CA PRO A 310 -22.21 -2.25 6.84
C PRO A 310 -20.71 -1.99 7.12
N PHE A 311 -19.94 -1.71 6.07
CA PHE A 311 -18.56 -1.29 6.22
C PHE A 311 -18.50 0.14 6.79
N GLU A 312 -17.79 0.31 7.90
CA GLU A 312 -17.52 1.63 8.46
C GLU A 312 -16.35 2.27 7.71
N ALA A 313 -16.64 3.12 6.73
CA ALA A 313 -15.62 3.82 5.95
C ALA A 313 -14.78 4.79 6.78
N HIS A 314 -15.37 5.39 7.82
CA HIS A 314 -14.71 6.31 8.74
C HIS A 314 -14.86 5.85 10.19
N THR A 315 -13.77 5.93 10.93
CA THR A 315 -13.78 5.59 12.37
C THR A 315 -12.92 6.59 13.14
N LEU A 316 -13.33 6.90 14.37
CA LEU A 316 -12.49 7.71 15.26
C LEU A 316 -11.29 6.90 15.74
N VAL A 317 -10.15 7.56 15.86
CA VAL A 317 -8.89 6.97 16.33
C VAL A 317 -8.63 7.46 17.75
N ALA A 318 -8.88 6.62 18.76
CA ALA A 318 -8.67 6.95 20.17
C ALA A 318 -9.06 8.42 20.50
N PRO A 319 -10.37 8.77 20.45
CA PRO A 319 -10.85 10.16 20.46
C PRO A 319 -10.44 10.96 21.70
N GLU A 320 -10.13 10.30 22.81
CA GLU A 320 -9.60 10.94 24.01
C GLU A 320 -8.18 11.52 23.81
N ALA A 321 -7.37 10.84 22.96
CA ALA A 321 -6.00 11.28 22.65
C ALA A 321 -5.90 12.08 21.35
N PHE A 322 -6.78 11.80 20.37
CA PHE A 322 -6.78 12.40 19.04
C PHE A 322 -8.20 12.81 18.61
N PRO A 323 -8.75 13.88 19.20
CA PRO A 323 -10.19 14.22 19.08
C PRO A 323 -10.63 14.52 17.64
N ASN A 324 -9.73 14.95 16.76
CA ASN A 324 -10.02 15.35 15.39
C ASN A 324 -9.35 14.45 14.33
N LEU A 325 -8.90 13.25 14.73
CA LEU A 325 -8.32 12.26 13.82
C LEU A 325 -9.35 11.21 13.43
N ILE A 326 -9.58 11.07 12.14
CA ILE A 326 -10.37 9.99 11.56
C ILE A 326 -9.46 8.98 10.86
N ALA A 327 -9.79 7.71 10.97
CA ALA A 327 -9.27 6.68 10.06
C ALA A 327 -10.24 6.55 8.89
N SER A 328 -9.77 6.91 7.71
CA SER A 328 -10.47 6.76 6.44
C SER A 328 -10.08 5.41 5.84
N ARG A 329 -10.99 4.46 5.90
CA ARG A 329 -10.75 3.05 5.62
C ARG A 329 -11.10 2.70 4.18
N ILE A 330 -10.26 1.89 3.58
CA ILE A 330 -10.49 1.30 2.26
C ILE A 330 -10.83 -0.17 2.47
N ALA A 331 -12.00 -0.62 2.01
CA ALA A 331 -12.36 -2.02 2.05
C ALA A 331 -11.59 -2.78 0.97
N LEU A 332 -10.74 -3.71 1.38
CA LEU A 332 -10.08 -4.66 0.47
C LEU A 332 -10.49 -6.07 0.86
N THR A 333 -10.72 -6.90 -0.14
CA THR A 333 -10.93 -8.33 0.09
C THR A 333 -9.61 -9.01 0.44
N ARG A 334 -9.67 -10.20 1.01
CA ARG A 334 -8.46 -10.98 1.27
C ARG A 334 -7.63 -11.27 0.01
N PRO A 335 -8.22 -11.63 -1.14
CA PRO A 335 -7.47 -11.74 -2.40
C PRO A 335 -6.75 -10.45 -2.81
N ASP A 336 -7.39 -9.28 -2.65
CA ASP A 336 -6.75 -7.99 -2.95
C ASP A 336 -5.53 -7.75 -2.08
N VAL A 337 -5.66 -7.98 -0.76
CA VAL A 337 -4.56 -7.84 0.19
C VAL A 337 -3.44 -8.83 -0.10
N ASP A 338 -3.79 -10.08 -0.41
CA ASP A 338 -2.82 -11.11 -0.73
C ASP A 338 -2.05 -10.72 -1.99
N LEU A 339 -2.74 -10.35 -3.07
CA LEU A 339 -2.11 -10.00 -4.33
C LEU A 339 -1.31 -8.69 -4.23
N PHE A 340 -1.89 -7.62 -3.68
CA PHE A 340 -1.25 -6.31 -3.56
C PHE A 340 -0.05 -6.32 -2.62
N TYR A 341 -0.25 -6.83 -1.39
CA TYR A 341 0.74 -6.69 -0.32
C TYR A 341 1.64 -7.90 -0.16
N ARG A 342 1.05 -9.12 -0.09
CA ARG A 342 1.81 -10.34 0.22
C ARG A 342 2.56 -10.89 -0.98
N VAL A 343 1.95 -10.84 -2.17
CA VAL A 343 2.57 -11.33 -3.40
C VAL A 343 3.35 -10.22 -4.08
N PHE A 344 2.67 -9.29 -4.74
CA PHE A 344 3.32 -8.32 -5.61
C PHE A 344 4.38 -7.47 -4.90
N SER A 345 4.03 -6.83 -3.78
CA SER A 345 4.99 -5.97 -3.08
C SER A 345 6.20 -6.75 -2.53
N LYS A 346 6.04 -8.03 -2.20
CA LYS A 346 7.10 -8.87 -1.62
C LYS A 346 7.89 -9.66 -2.65
N GLU A 347 7.32 -9.96 -3.80
CA GLU A 347 8.00 -10.71 -4.86
C GLU A 347 8.65 -9.79 -5.90
N ALA A 348 8.01 -8.64 -6.24
CA ALA A 348 8.54 -7.73 -7.24
C ALA A 348 9.44 -6.64 -6.63
N PHE A 349 8.94 -5.90 -5.62
CA PHE A 349 9.65 -4.72 -5.11
C PHE A 349 10.66 -5.04 -4.01
N TRP A 350 10.29 -5.85 -3.03
CA TRP A 350 11.13 -6.14 -1.87
C TRP A 350 12.52 -6.66 -2.24
N PRO A 351 12.68 -7.63 -3.16
CA PRO A 351 13.99 -8.09 -3.57
C PRO A 351 14.82 -7.00 -4.25
N VAL A 352 14.21 -6.19 -5.12
CA VAL A 352 14.92 -5.10 -5.83
C VAL A 352 15.36 -4.02 -4.85
N ILE A 353 14.47 -3.58 -3.94
CA ILE A 353 14.77 -2.58 -2.92
C ILE A 353 16.00 -2.98 -2.08
N PHE A 354 16.12 -4.27 -1.75
CA PHE A 354 17.23 -4.79 -0.96
C PHE A 354 18.36 -5.42 -1.78
N SER A 355 18.36 -5.24 -3.11
CA SER A 355 19.40 -5.68 -4.05
C SER A 355 19.54 -7.20 -4.19
N PHE A 356 18.46 -7.95 -4.03
CA PHE A 356 18.36 -9.40 -4.27
C PHE A 356 17.62 -9.66 -5.58
N ILE A 357 18.10 -9.08 -6.68
CA ILE A 357 17.41 -9.06 -7.98
C ILE A 357 17.12 -10.45 -8.56
N ASP A 358 17.94 -11.44 -8.22
CA ASP A 358 17.74 -12.84 -8.59
C ASP A 358 16.51 -13.49 -7.96
N ARG A 359 15.94 -12.86 -6.92
CA ARG A 359 14.69 -13.29 -6.27
C ARG A 359 13.45 -12.54 -6.74
N ALA A 360 13.63 -11.52 -7.59
CA ALA A 360 12.52 -10.70 -8.06
C ALA A 360 11.68 -11.45 -9.10
N VAL A 361 10.35 -11.39 -8.95
CA VAL A 361 9.40 -11.98 -9.89
C VAL A 361 8.43 -10.89 -10.36
N PHE A 362 8.27 -10.77 -11.67
CA PHE A 362 7.45 -9.72 -12.28
C PHE A 362 6.29 -10.34 -13.06
N HIS A 363 5.07 -9.96 -12.70
CA HIS A 363 3.84 -10.34 -13.38
C HIS A 363 3.04 -9.09 -13.75
N GLU A 364 2.67 -8.95 -15.01
CA GLU A 364 1.98 -7.77 -15.53
C GLU A 364 0.58 -7.58 -14.90
N ASN A 365 -0.19 -8.65 -14.77
CA ASN A 365 -1.50 -8.62 -14.12
C ASN A 365 -1.43 -8.21 -12.63
N HIS A 366 -0.34 -8.54 -11.93
CA HIS A 366 -0.14 -8.09 -10.55
C HIS A 366 0.17 -6.59 -10.51
N TRP A 367 0.86 -6.07 -11.52
CA TRP A 367 1.10 -4.64 -11.68
C TRP A 367 -0.20 -3.86 -11.88
N GLU A 368 -1.09 -4.34 -12.76
CA GLU A 368 -2.38 -3.69 -12.98
C GLU A 368 -3.20 -3.62 -11.69
N HIS A 369 -3.23 -4.70 -10.90
CA HIS A 369 -3.89 -4.71 -9.60
C HIS A 369 -3.23 -3.73 -8.61
N TYR A 370 -1.90 -3.65 -8.59
CA TYR A 370 -1.18 -2.67 -7.78
C TYR A 370 -1.55 -1.23 -8.17
N LEU A 371 -1.67 -0.93 -9.46
CA LEU A 371 -2.12 0.38 -9.95
C LEU A 371 -3.53 0.70 -9.46
N GLU A 372 -4.44 -0.26 -9.54
CA GLU A 372 -5.82 -0.10 -9.10
C GLU A 372 -5.91 0.23 -7.61
N ILE A 373 -5.21 -0.53 -6.76
CA ILE A 373 -5.20 -0.27 -5.31
C ILE A 373 -4.59 1.11 -5.01
N ASN A 374 -3.49 1.50 -5.68
CA ASN A 374 -2.91 2.83 -5.50
C ASN A 374 -3.85 3.95 -5.95
N ARG A 375 -4.66 3.73 -7.01
CA ARG A 375 -5.69 4.67 -7.45
C ARG A 375 -6.74 4.88 -6.36
N ILE A 376 -7.24 3.79 -5.76
CA ILE A 376 -8.23 3.85 -4.66
C ILE A 376 -7.67 4.62 -3.46
N PHE A 377 -6.39 4.40 -3.09
CA PHE A 377 -5.73 5.18 -2.03
C PHE A 377 -5.68 6.67 -2.35
N ALA A 378 -5.34 7.03 -3.60
CA ALA A 378 -5.28 8.43 -4.04
C ALA A 378 -6.67 9.09 -4.01
N GLU A 379 -7.71 8.41 -4.46
CA GLU A 379 -9.09 8.90 -4.44
C GLU A 379 -9.58 9.13 -3.01
N ARG A 380 -9.26 8.20 -2.10
CA ARG A 380 -9.59 8.35 -0.69
C ARG A 380 -8.84 9.53 -0.07
N ALA A 381 -7.54 9.65 -0.29
CA ALA A 381 -6.75 10.78 0.21
C ALA A 381 -7.24 12.12 -0.34
N ALA A 382 -7.62 12.16 -1.62
CA ALA A 382 -8.17 13.35 -2.27
C ALA A 382 -9.50 13.80 -1.64
N ALA A 383 -10.35 12.84 -1.21
CA ALA A 383 -11.64 13.12 -0.59
C ALA A 383 -11.47 13.70 0.83
N GLU A 384 -10.46 13.30 1.57
CA GLU A 384 -10.22 13.73 2.96
C GLU A 384 -9.48 15.06 3.06
N ALA A 385 -8.67 15.42 2.05
CA ALA A 385 -7.78 16.58 2.10
C ALA A 385 -8.51 17.92 1.93
N ASP A 386 -8.29 18.87 2.84
CA ASP A 386 -8.67 20.27 2.71
C ASP A 386 -7.89 20.96 1.57
N GLU A 387 -8.28 22.18 1.21
CA GLU A 387 -7.58 23.00 0.21
C GLU A 387 -6.15 23.31 0.67
N GLY A 388 -5.17 22.94 -0.18
CA GLY A 388 -3.76 23.14 0.12
C GLY A 388 -3.24 22.27 1.28
N ALA A 389 -3.98 21.24 1.67
CA ALA A 389 -3.55 20.28 2.69
C ALA A 389 -2.22 19.61 2.35
N LEU A 390 -1.52 19.14 3.38
CA LEU A 390 -0.38 18.25 3.21
C LEU A 390 -0.86 16.80 3.20
N VAL A 391 -0.60 16.09 2.11
CA VAL A 391 -0.81 14.65 2.00
C VAL A 391 0.55 13.97 2.10
N TRP A 392 0.75 13.23 3.20
CA TRP A 392 2.00 12.56 3.52
C TRP A 392 1.87 11.06 3.27
N ILE A 393 2.52 10.59 2.20
CA ILE A 393 2.44 9.21 1.70
C ILE A 393 3.65 8.43 2.17
N HIS A 394 3.44 7.19 2.59
CA HIS A 394 4.47 6.36 3.19
C HIS A 394 4.68 5.05 2.45
N ASP A 395 5.95 4.81 2.11
CA ASP A 395 6.54 3.55 1.70
C ASP A 395 6.16 3.04 0.30
N TYR A 396 6.97 2.10 -0.20
CA TYR A 396 6.98 1.58 -1.58
C TYR A 396 5.67 0.92 -2.04
N ASN A 397 4.83 0.50 -1.11
CA ASN A 397 3.50 -0.02 -1.44
C ASN A 397 2.61 1.02 -2.14
N LEU A 398 2.92 2.31 -1.97
CA LEU A 398 2.11 3.43 -2.41
C LEU A 398 2.84 4.36 -3.41
N TRP A 399 3.82 3.82 -4.14
CA TRP A 399 4.63 4.61 -5.07
C TRP A 399 3.82 5.26 -6.21
N MET A 400 2.64 4.70 -6.57
CA MET A 400 1.81 5.26 -7.63
C MET A 400 0.74 6.25 -7.14
N VAL A 401 0.52 6.35 -5.82
CA VAL A 401 -0.44 7.31 -5.24
C VAL A 401 -0.15 8.76 -5.65
N PRO A 402 1.11 9.26 -5.64
CA PRO A 402 1.40 10.64 -6.02
C PRO A 402 0.91 11.01 -7.42
N ALA A 403 1.08 10.13 -8.42
CA ALA A 403 0.65 10.39 -9.79
C ALA A 403 -0.87 10.55 -9.90
N TYR A 404 -1.63 9.69 -9.23
CA TYR A 404 -3.09 9.77 -9.22
C TYR A 404 -3.58 10.98 -8.42
N LEU A 405 -3.01 11.20 -7.22
CA LEU A 405 -3.40 12.29 -6.35
C LEU A 405 -3.17 13.66 -6.98
N ARG A 406 -2.04 13.87 -7.65
CA ARG A 406 -1.74 15.13 -8.33
C ARG A 406 -2.76 15.48 -9.41
N ARG A 407 -3.30 14.48 -10.11
CA ARG A 407 -4.35 14.67 -11.12
C ARG A 407 -5.70 15.02 -10.49
N LEU A 408 -6.01 14.41 -9.35
CA LEU A 408 -7.27 14.64 -8.63
C LEU A 408 -7.26 15.97 -7.87
N ARG A 409 -6.13 16.32 -7.25
CA ARG A 409 -5.94 17.46 -6.37
C ARG A 409 -4.62 18.18 -6.68
N PRO A 410 -4.61 19.03 -7.71
CA PRO A 410 -3.41 19.84 -8.05
C PRO A 410 -3.06 20.87 -6.96
N ASP A 411 -3.99 21.22 -6.10
CA ASP A 411 -3.89 22.20 -5.02
C ASP A 411 -3.16 21.67 -3.77
N VAL A 412 -3.19 20.36 -3.50
CA VAL A 412 -2.56 19.79 -2.31
C VAL A 412 -1.04 19.68 -2.45
N ARG A 413 -0.35 19.72 -1.31
CA ARG A 413 1.08 19.41 -1.24
C ARG A 413 1.25 17.91 -0.99
N ILE A 414 2.13 17.28 -1.75
CA ILE A 414 2.38 15.84 -1.69
C ILE A 414 3.79 15.62 -1.15
N ALA A 415 3.89 15.08 0.05
CA ALA A 415 5.14 14.61 0.61
C ALA A 415 5.17 13.07 0.61
N PHE A 416 6.32 12.51 0.29
CA PHE A 416 6.53 11.07 0.29
C PHE A 416 7.70 10.70 1.21
N PHE A 417 7.55 9.65 2.02
CA PHE A 417 8.63 9.13 2.84
C PHE A 417 8.90 7.64 2.56
N HIS A 418 10.13 7.32 2.23
CA HIS A 418 10.58 5.97 1.91
C HIS A 418 11.21 5.30 3.13
N HIS A 419 10.52 4.30 3.70
CA HIS A 419 10.94 3.64 4.94
C HIS A 419 11.92 2.48 4.77
N THR A 420 12.25 2.14 3.53
CA THR A 420 13.20 1.07 3.19
C THR A 420 14.49 1.63 2.60
N ALA A 421 15.43 0.80 2.26
CA ALA A 421 16.55 1.20 1.43
C ALA A 421 16.06 1.71 0.07
N PHE A 422 16.76 2.65 -0.54
CA PHE A 422 16.52 3.03 -1.93
C PHE A 422 17.73 2.59 -2.76
N PRO A 423 17.55 1.67 -3.73
CA PRO A 423 18.67 1.07 -4.45
C PRO A 423 19.26 2.02 -5.49
N PRO A 424 20.53 1.82 -5.90
CA PRO A 424 21.15 2.55 -6.99
C PRO A 424 20.51 2.23 -8.36
N PRO A 425 20.76 3.05 -9.40
CA PRO A 425 20.06 2.95 -10.68
C PRO A 425 20.24 1.61 -11.41
N ASP A 426 21.40 0.97 -11.31
CA ASP A 426 21.65 -0.34 -11.91
C ASP A 426 20.80 -1.46 -11.31
N ILE A 427 20.39 -1.31 -10.05
CA ILE A 427 19.48 -2.21 -9.36
C ILE A 427 18.01 -1.79 -9.59
N PHE A 428 17.67 -0.50 -9.39
CA PHE A 428 16.29 -0.04 -9.54
C PHE A 428 15.75 -0.29 -10.95
N ASN A 429 16.61 -0.10 -11.97
CA ASN A 429 16.22 -0.20 -13.38
C ASN A 429 15.90 -1.61 -13.86
N VAL A 430 16.05 -2.65 -13.04
CA VAL A 430 15.53 -3.99 -13.35
C VAL A 430 14.01 -4.05 -13.27
N LEU A 431 13.36 -3.09 -12.57
CA LEU A 431 11.90 -2.99 -12.51
C LEU A 431 11.34 -2.70 -13.90
N PRO A 432 10.40 -3.51 -14.44
CA PRO A 432 9.78 -3.24 -15.74
C PRO A 432 9.11 -1.87 -15.76
N TRP A 433 8.46 -1.47 -14.67
CA TRP A 433 7.64 -0.27 -14.49
C TRP A 433 8.41 0.93 -13.91
N ARG A 434 9.73 0.93 -14.02
CA ARG A 434 10.62 1.97 -13.46
C ARG A 434 10.27 3.39 -13.91
N ARG A 435 9.80 3.58 -15.16
CA ARG A 435 9.43 4.89 -15.69
C ARG A 435 8.18 5.43 -15.04
N GLU A 436 7.17 4.59 -14.88
CA GLU A 436 5.90 4.91 -14.22
C GLU A 436 6.14 5.24 -12.75
N LEU A 437 6.95 4.45 -12.06
CA LEU A 437 7.30 4.64 -10.65
C LEU A 437 8.06 5.95 -10.43
N VAL A 438 9.10 6.21 -11.22
CA VAL A 438 9.86 7.47 -11.16
C VAL A 438 8.96 8.65 -11.51
N GLY A 439 8.17 8.53 -12.60
CA GLY A 439 7.22 9.57 -13.01
C GLY A 439 6.18 9.91 -11.94
N SER A 440 5.77 8.92 -11.15
CA SER A 440 4.86 9.13 -10.02
C SER A 440 5.55 9.86 -8.86
N LEU A 441 6.73 9.42 -8.43
CA LEU A 441 7.48 10.07 -7.36
C LEU A 441 7.86 11.51 -7.70
N LEU A 442 8.09 11.83 -8.97
CA LEU A 442 8.29 13.19 -9.45
C LEU A 442 7.03 14.09 -9.36
N GLN A 443 5.85 13.54 -9.03
CA GLN A 443 4.65 14.33 -8.74
C GLN A 443 4.60 14.84 -7.30
N CYS A 444 5.51 14.42 -6.45
CA CYS A 444 5.65 14.95 -5.09
C CYS A 444 6.22 16.37 -5.09
N ASP A 445 6.00 17.09 -4.01
CA ASP A 445 6.67 18.36 -3.70
C ASP A 445 7.90 18.13 -2.84
N TYR A 446 7.89 17.03 -2.08
CA TYR A 446 9.01 16.60 -1.24
C TYR A 446 9.11 15.07 -1.15
N VAL A 447 10.34 14.53 -1.26
CA VAL A 447 10.61 13.10 -1.04
C VAL A 447 11.71 12.92 -0.01
N GLY A 448 11.38 12.23 1.09
CA GLY A 448 12.29 11.95 2.19
C GLY A 448 12.76 10.50 2.23
N PHE A 449 13.98 10.32 2.69
CA PHE A 449 14.64 9.04 2.89
C PHE A 449 15.29 8.98 4.27
N HIS A 450 15.77 7.81 4.70
CA HIS A 450 16.44 7.69 5.99
C HIS A 450 17.83 8.34 6.01
N ILE A 451 18.62 8.18 4.94
CA ILE A 451 20.03 8.59 4.92
C ILE A 451 20.39 9.28 3.61
N PRO A 452 21.44 10.13 3.61
CA PRO A 452 21.90 10.86 2.43
C PRO A 452 22.20 9.97 1.22
N ARG A 453 22.74 8.77 1.44
CA ARG A 453 23.01 7.81 0.35
C ARG A 453 21.75 7.46 -0.45
N TYR A 454 20.60 7.32 0.21
CA TYR A 454 19.36 6.98 -0.47
C TYR A 454 18.79 8.17 -1.25
N VAL A 455 19.04 9.40 -0.78
CA VAL A 455 18.74 10.61 -1.56
C VAL A 455 19.55 10.62 -2.86
N GLU A 456 20.87 10.39 -2.79
CA GLU A 456 21.73 10.38 -3.98
C GLU A 456 21.34 9.24 -4.93
N ASN A 457 21.04 8.04 -4.42
CA ASN A 457 20.55 6.94 -5.23
C ASN A 457 19.25 7.31 -5.96
N PHE A 458 18.32 7.99 -5.29
CA PHE A 458 17.09 8.46 -5.93
C PHE A 458 17.38 9.48 -7.04
N VAL A 459 18.23 10.46 -6.79
CA VAL A 459 18.63 11.45 -7.80
C VAL A 459 19.28 10.77 -9.02
N ASP A 460 20.13 9.77 -8.77
CA ASP A 460 20.77 9.00 -9.84
C ASP A 460 19.78 8.12 -10.63
N VAL A 461 18.79 7.54 -9.94
CA VAL A 461 17.68 6.83 -10.59
C VAL A 461 16.87 7.77 -11.45
N VAL A 462 16.51 8.96 -10.97
CA VAL A 462 15.81 9.97 -11.78
C VAL A 462 16.65 10.36 -13.00
N ARG A 463 17.96 10.59 -12.83
CA ARG A 463 18.90 10.93 -13.90
C ARG A 463 19.00 9.84 -14.98
N ALA A 464 18.80 8.58 -14.63
CA ALA A 464 18.75 7.48 -15.59
C ALA A 464 17.50 7.51 -16.50
N HIS A 465 16.50 8.33 -16.17
CA HIS A 465 15.23 8.43 -16.92
C HIS A 465 15.00 9.80 -17.56
N ALA A 466 15.54 10.89 -16.99
CA ALA A 466 15.34 12.24 -17.44
C ALA A 466 16.55 13.13 -17.10
N PRO A 467 16.79 14.24 -17.83
CA PRO A 467 17.76 15.25 -17.42
C PRO A 467 17.39 15.82 -16.03
N VAL A 468 18.33 15.80 -15.10
CA VAL A 468 18.19 16.33 -13.74
C VAL A 468 19.17 17.48 -13.54
N GLU A 469 18.65 18.63 -13.15
CA GLU A 469 19.43 19.74 -12.60
C GLU A 469 19.38 19.69 -11.07
N VAL A 470 20.54 19.59 -10.42
CA VAL A 470 20.63 19.71 -8.97
C VAL A 470 20.73 21.20 -8.64
N LEU A 471 19.65 21.76 -8.11
CA LEU A 471 19.56 23.19 -7.77
C LEU A 471 20.31 23.53 -6.49
N GLU A 472 20.20 22.66 -5.49
CA GLU A 472 20.82 22.86 -4.19
C GLU A 472 21.42 21.55 -3.69
N ARG A 473 22.58 21.66 -3.07
CA ARG A 473 23.31 20.56 -2.45
C ARG A 473 23.97 21.07 -1.18
N GLU A 474 23.87 20.27 -0.11
CA GLU A 474 24.43 20.62 1.19
C GLU A 474 25.40 19.54 1.67
N ALA A 475 26.33 19.94 2.53
CA ALA A 475 27.15 19.00 3.26
C ALA A 475 26.27 18.19 4.23
N CYS A 476 26.52 16.89 4.30
CA CYS A 476 25.74 16.02 5.19
C CYS A 476 25.90 16.49 6.66
N ALA A 477 24.79 16.44 7.41
CA ALA A 477 24.79 16.81 8.81
C ALA A 477 25.84 16.01 9.61
N PRO A 478 26.47 16.60 10.66
CA PRO A 478 27.55 15.96 11.40
C PRO A 478 27.21 14.62 12.04
N ARG A 479 25.92 14.29 12.16
CA ARG A 479 25.46 12.97 12.64
C ARG A 479 25.74 11.85 11.66
N PHE A 480 25.94 12.15 10.36
CA PHE A 480 26.19 11.13 9.34
C PHE A 480 27.69 10.88 9.14
N LEU A 481 28.04 9.61 9.02
CA LEU A 481 29.35 9.20 8.55
C LEU A 481 29.51 9.51 7.07
N THR A 482 30.60 10.17 6.71
CA THR A 482 30.92 10.50 5.31
C THR A 482 31.91 9.52 4.70
N TRP A 483 32.70 8.84 5.52
CA TRP A 483 33.68 7.82 5.12
C TRP A 483 33.76 6.70 6.17
N GLY A 484 34.42 5.59 5.83
CA GLY A 484 34.54 4.44 6.71
C GLY A 484 33.24 3.64 6.89
N CYS A 485 32.24 3.87 6.05
CA CYS A 485 30.97 3.16 5.99
C CYS A 485 30.54 3.05 4.53
N ALA A 486 30.04 1.89 4.12
CA ALA A 486 29.57 1.64 2.74
C ALA A 486 28.47 2.62 2.27
N LEU A 487 27.71 3.19 3.22
CA LEU A 487 26.59 4.11 2.95
C LEU A 487 26.97 5.59 3.15
N GLY A 488 28.25 5.91 3.40
CA GLY A 488 28.72 7.28 3.62
C GLY A 488 28.66 8.13 2.32
N VAL A 489 28.32 9.41 2.44
CA VAL A 489 28.46 10.46 1.42
C VAL A 489 28.78 11.79 2.07
N GLU A 490 29.54 12.67 1.39
CA GLU A 490 29.93 13.97 1.93
C GLU A 490 28.85 15.03 1.76
N ASN A 491 28.19 15.02 0.61
CA ASN A 491 27.16 16.00 0.24
C ASN A 491 25.94 15.30 -0.30
N SER A 492 24.77 15.88 -0.06
CA SER A 492 23.50 15.38 -0.56
C SER A 492 22.70 16.48 -1.24
N ALA A 493 22.01 16.14 -2.32
CA ALA A 493 21.05 17.04 -2.94
C ALA A 493 19.91 17.36 -1.94
N THR A 494 19.43 18.60 -1.97
CA THR A 494 18.27 19.04 -1.18
C THR A 494 17.14 19.55 -2.07
N ARG A 495 17.47 19.97 -3.31
CA ARG A 495 16.48 20.37 -4.32
C ARG A 495 16.96 20.02 -5.72
N ILE A 496 16.07 19.42 -6.50
CA ILE A 496 16.32 19.06 -7.90
C ILE A 496 15.24 19.63 -8.80
N ARG A 497 15.58 19.81 -10.11
CA ARG A 497 14.63 20.18 -11.16
C ARG A 497 14.65 19.13 -12.26
N VAL A 498 13.44 18.72 -12.70
CA VAL A 498 13.23 17.82 -13.83
C VAL A 498 12.19 18.45 -14.75
N GLY A 499 12.62 18.87 -15.95
CA GLY A 499 11.81 19.73 -16.79
C GLY A 499 11.50 21.06 -16.09
N GLU A 500 10.23 21.42 -16.00
CA GLU A 500 9.77 22.64 -15.31
C GLU A 500 9.47 22.41 -13.81
N ARG A 501 9.55 21.18 -13.32
CA ARG A 501 9.14 20.84 -11.98
C ARG A 501 10.32 20.79 -11.00
N GLU A 502 10.17 21.50 -9.90
CA GLU A 502 11.10 21.44 -8.77
C GLU A 502 10.59 20.48 -7.71
N LEU A 503 11.51 19.75 -7.09
CA LEU A 503 11.24 18.74 -6.08
C LEU A 503 12.26 18.87 -4.95
N GLY A 504 11.79 19.02 -3.71
CA GLY A 504 12.60 18.90 -2.52
C GLY A 504 12.94 17.44 -2.22
N VAL A 505 14.18 17.16 -1.82
CA VAL A 505 14.63 15.84 -1.40
C VAL A 505 15.45 15.96 -0.11
N GLY A 506 15.40 14.95 0.77
CA GLY A 506 16.16 15.03 2.01
C GLY A 506 16.30 13.73 2.78
N ALA A 507 17.25 13.73 3.72
CA ALA A 507 17.55 12.60 4.60
C ALA A 507 17.06 12.86 6.03
N HIS A 508 16.12 12.05 6.48
CA HIS A 508 15.46 12.15 7.79
C HIS A 508 15.41 10.77 8.46
N PRO A 509 16.46 10.34 9.19
CA PRO A 509 16.42 9.05 9.88
C PRO A 509 15.33 9.03 10.93
N VAL A 510 14.39 8.10 10.82
CA VAL A 510 13.30 7.97 11.80
C VAL A 510 13.85 7.81 13.20
N GLY A 511 13.37 8.62 14.12
CA GLY A 511 13.66 8.55 15.55
C GLY A 511 12.84 7.48 16.27
N ILE A 512 13.05 7.36 17.58
CA ILE A 512 12.27 6.51 18.49
C ILE A 512 11.79 7.30 19.70
N ASP A 513 10.76 6.82 20.39
CA ASP A 513 10.26 7.42 21.63
C ASP A 513 11.15 7.03 22.82
N VAL A 514 12.20 7.82 23.03
CA VAL A 514 13.20 7.61 24.10
C VAL A 514 12.58 7.74 25.48
N ALA A 515 11.66 8.69 25.66
CA ALA A 515 11.00 8.93 26.95
C ALA A 515 10.18 7.71 27.38
N ARG A 516 9.40 7.14 26.48
CA ARG A 516 8.60 5.94 26.72
C ARG A 516 9.44 4.72 27.04
N ILE A 517 10.57 4.51 26.36
CA ILE A 517 11.51 3.43 26.69
C ILE A 517 11.96 3.57 28.15
N GLY A 518 12.35 4.78 28.57
CA GLY A 518 12.74 5.05 29.94
C GLY A 518 11.62 4.82 30.96
N GLU A 519 10.38 5.15 30.64
CA GLU A 519 9.20 4.89 31.47
C GLU A 519 8.96 3.40 31.67
N ILE A 520 8.97 2.62 30.59
CA ILE A 520 8.77 1.18 30.64
C ILE A 520 9.85 0.50 31.47
N LEU A 521 11.12 0.86 31.30
CA LEU A 521 12.23 0.29 32.06
C LEU A 521 12.19 0.64 33.56
N ARG A 522 11.48 1.70 33.95
CA ARG A 522 11.22 2.05 35.35
C ARG A 522 10.08 1.26 35.98
N ASN A 523 9.24 0.62 35.18
CA ASN A 523 8.12 -0.19 35.68
C ASN A 523 8.65 -1.34 36.57
N PRO A 524 8.10 -1.54 37.80
CA PRO A 524 8.53 -2.61 38.68
C PRO A 524 8.49 -4.00 38.06
N GLY A 525 7.43 -4.33 37.31
CA GLY A 525 7.30 -5.63 36.66
C GLY A 525 8.40 -5.90 35.64
N VAL A 526 8.86 -4.85 34.90
CA VAL A 526 9.97 -4.98 33.96
C VAL A 526 11.30 -5.15 34.68
N ARG A 527 11.51 -4.44 35.82
CA ARG A 527 12.70 -4.60 36.66
C ARG A 527 12.79 -6.01 37.26
N ASP A 528 11.68 -6.51 37.76
CA ASP A 528 11.61 -7.89 38.27
C ASP A 528 11.93 -8.90 37.17
N ARG A 529 11.42 -8.66 35.96
CA ARG A 529 11.73 -9.50 34.80
C ARG A 529 13.22 -9.47 34.44
N VAL A 530 13.84 -8.29 34.43
CA VAL A 530 15.30 -8.12 34.22
C VAL A 530 16.09 -8.93 35.25
N THR A 531 15.71 -8.86 36.54
CA THR A 531 16.38 -9.60 37.60
C THR A 531 16.28 -11.11 37.37
N HIS A 532 15.07 -11.58 37.06
CA HIS A 532 14.82 -13.00 36.78
C HIS A 532 15.60 -13.50 35.54
N LEU A 533 15.64 -12.70 34.47
CA LEU A 533 16.42 -13.03 33.29
C LEU A 533 17.92 -13.16 33.59
N LYS A 534 18.48 -12.31 34.43
CA LYS A 534 19.91 -12.41 34.87
C LYS A 534 20.17 -13.71 35.58
N GLU A 535 19.25 -14.14 36.44
CA GLU A 535 19.33 -15.43 37.14
C GLU A 535 19.22 -16.63 36.16
N GLU A 536 18.22 -16.59 35.25
CA GLU A 536 18.02 -17.64 34.21
C GLU A 536 19.22 -17.78 33.27
N LEU A 537 19.90 -16.69 32.99
CA LEU A 537 21.06 -16.62 32.09
C LEU A 537 22.36 -16.96 32.82
N GLY A 538 22.35 -17.07 34.15
CA GLY A 538 23.44 -17.57 34.96
C GLY A 538 24.70 -16.72 34.92
N GLY A 539 24.57 -15.39 34.77
CA GLY A 539 25.70 -14.46 34.74
C GLY A 539 26.57 -14.53 33.47
N ARG A 540 26.08 -15.20 32.43
CA ARG A 540 26.78 -15.29 31.12
C ARG A 540 26.67 -14.01 30.33
N THR A 541 27.66 -13.77 29.48
CA THR A 541 27.65 -12.66 28.53
C THR A 541 26.64 -12.92 27.41
N ILE A 542 25.67 -12.01 27.28
CA ILE A 542 24.57 -12.17 26.33
C ILE A 542 24.82 -11.34 25.08
N ILE A 543 24.88 -12.03 23.96
CA ILE A 543 24.87 -11.46 22.61
C ILE A 543 23.42 -11.53 22.14
N LEU A 544 22.79 -10.40 21.87
CA LEU A 544 21.38 -10.33 21.51
C LEU A 544 21.19 -10.03 20.02
N SER A 545 20.34 -10.80 19.38
CA SER A 545 19.82 -10.51 18.04
C SER A 545 18.30 -10.52 18.09
N VAL A 546 17.68 -9.39 17.72
CA VAL A 546 16.21 -9.24 17.63
C VAL A 546 15.87 -8.79 16.22
N GLU A 547 15.14 -9.62 15.48
CA GLU A 547 14.81 -9.32 14.09
C GLU A 547 13.54 -10.05 13.63
N ARG A 548 12.92 -9.56 12.57
CA ARG A 548 11.94 -10.37 11.84
C ARG A 548 12.67 -11.43 11.03
N LEU A 549 12.15 -12.65 10.99
CA LEU A 549 12.71 -13.68 10.13
C LEU A 549 12.50 -13.29 8.66
N ASP A 550 13.59 -12.87 8.03
CA ASP A 550 13.62 -12.39 6.65
C ASP A 550 15.04 -12.64 6.10
N TYR A 551 15.15 -13.09 4.86
CA TYR A 551 16.45 -13.36 4.23
C TYR A 551 17.34 -12.10 4.16
N VAL A 552 16.73 -10.89 4.04
CA VAL A 552 17.48 -9.62 4.01
C VAL A 552 18.18 -9.32 5.34
N LYS A 553 17.78 -9.97 6.44
CA LYS A 553 18.40 -9.81 7.75
C LYS A 553 19.65 -10.66 7.96
N GLY A 554 19.96 -11.58 7.03
CA GLY A 554 21.17 -12.40 7.08
C GLY A 554 21.22 -13.36 8.27
N PRO A 555 20.12 -14.07 8.63
CA PRO A 555 20.14 -14.94 9.80
C PRO A 555 21.08 -16.13 9.65
N LEU A 556 21.27 -16.66 8.45
CA LEU A 556 22.18 -17.78 8.18
C LEU A 556 23.63 -17.34 8.24
N GLU A 557 23.96 -16.20 7.62
CA GLU A 557 25.29 -15.60 7.65
C GLU A 557 25.73 -15.31 9.09
N LYS A 558 24.80 -14.84 9.92
CA LYS A 558 25.01 -14.60 11.34
C LYS A 558 25.30 -15.90 12.10
N LEU A 559 24.51 -16.95 11.86
CA LEU A 559 24.72 -18.25 12.51
C LEU A 559 26.04 -18.89 12.09
N ASP A 560 26.39 -18.83 10.82
CA ASP A 560 27.66 -19.34 10.32
C ASP A 560 28.87 -18.57 10.89
N ALA A 561 28.76 -17.25 11.03
CA ALA A 561 29.78 -16.46 11.70
C ALA A 561 29.89 -16.76 13.20
N TYR A 562 28.75 -17.02 13.87
CA TYR A 562 28.75 -17.43 15.27
C TYR A 562 29.36 -18.83 15.47
N GLU A 563 29.05 -19.78 14.58
CA GLU A 563 29.70 -21.10 14.60
C GLU A 563 31.22 -20.97 14.50
N ARG A 564 31.71 -20.17 13.56
CA ARG A 564 33.14 -19.89 13.42
C ARG A 564 33.72 -19.22 14.67
N PHE A 565 33.01 -18.24 15.25
CA PHE A 565 33.43 -17.61 16.49
C PHE A 565 33.63 -18.63 17.63
N LEU A 566 32.73 -19.62 17.74
CA LEU A 566 32.87 -20.69 18.73
C LEU A 566 34.05 -21.64 18.42
N GLU A 567 34.32 -21.89 17.13
CA GLU A 567 35.50 -22.68 16.72
C GLU A 567 36.84 -21.99 17.04
N ASP A 568 36.91 -20.69 16.73
CA ASP A 568 38.12 -19.90 16.89
C ASP A 568 38.39 -19.53 18.38
N HIS A 569 37.37 -19.55 19.26
CA HIS A 569 37.42 -19.12 20.66
C HIS A 569 36.81 -20.14 21.65
N PRO A 570 37.42 -21.32 21.78
CA PRO A 570 36.94 -22.38 22.70
C PRO A 570 37.00 -21.95 24.17
N GLU A 571 37.82 -20.95 24.53
CA GLU A 571 37.92 -20.37 25.86
C GLU A 571 36.63 -19.64 26.31
N LEU A 572 35.77 -19.28 25.36
CA LEU A 572 34.48 -18.64 25.65
C LEU A 572 33.29 -19.61 25.75
N HIS A 573 33.56 -20.93 25.58
CA HIS A 573 32.52 -21.94 25.74
C HIS A 573 32.04 -22.02 27.20
N GLY A 574 30.75 -21.81 27.41
CA GLY A 574 30.13 -21.72 28.73
C GLY A 574 29.94 -20.29 29.23
N GLU A 575 30.70 -19.31 28.65
CA GLU A 575 30.70 -17.91 29.09
C GLU A 575 29.78 -17.03 28.26
N VAL A 576 29.52 -17.38 26.99
CA VAL A 576 28.71 -16.58 26.06
C VAL A 576 27.44 -17.30 25.61
N VAL A 577 26.38 -16.56 25.35
CA VAL A 577 25.12 -17.08 24.78
C VAL A 577 24.62 -16.11 23.71
N LEU A 578 24.37 -16.64 22.52
CA LEU A 578 23.61 -15.92 21.49
C LEU A 578 22.11 -16.11 21.77
N LEU A 579 21.44 -15.04 22.19
CA LEU A 579 20.00 -14.98 22.35
C LEU A 579 19.39 -14.41 21.06
N SER A 580 18.82 -15.30 20.24
CA SER A 580 18.24 -14.93 18.94
C SER A 580 16.72 -14.94 19.00
N VAL A 581 16.12 -13.77 18.87
CA VAL A 581 14.67 -13.58 18.83
C VAL A 581 14.26 -13.30 17.39
N ALA A 582 13.59 -14.25 16.77
CA ALA A 582 13.09 -14.16 15.42
C ALA A 582 11.56 -14.00 15.43
N THR A 583 11.08 -12.83 15.01
CA THR A 583 9.63 -12.62 14.86
C THR A 583 9.15 -13.29 13.58
N PRO A 584 8.08 -14.11 13.62
CA PRO A 584 7.52 -14.74 12.44
C PRO A 584 7.11 -13.71 11.38
N PRO A 585 7.42 -13.95 10.10
CA PRO A 585 6.93 -13.14 9.00
C PRO A 585 5.44 -13.39 8.75
N SER A 586 4.85 -12.66 7.80
CA SER A 586 3.48 -12.94 7.32
C SER A 586 3.40 -14.38 6.79
N ARG A 587 2.35 -15.11 7.16
CA ARG A 587 2.16 -16.52 6.75
C ARG A 587 1.91 -16.63 5.25
N GLY A 588 2.26 -17.79 4.67
CA GLY A 588 1.89 -18.18 3.30
C GLY A 588 2.89 -17.75 2.23
N MET A 589 4.16 -17.52 2.58
CA MET A 589 5.24 -17.22 1.63
C MET A 589 6.34 -18.29 1.74
N GLU A 590 6.49 -19.09 0.70
CA GLU A 590 7.41 -20.23 0.66
C GLU A 590 8.88 -19.85 0.97
N VAL A 591 9.34 -18.69 0.49
CA VAL A 591 10.68 -18.19 0.74
C VAL A 591 10.99 -18.05 2.23
N TYR A 592 10.04 -17.59 3.02
CA TYR A 592 10.23 -17.44 4.47
C TYR A 592 10.15 -18.77 5.23
N GLU A 593 9.32 -19.69 4.76
CA GLU A 593 9.26 -21.05 5.31
C GLU A 593 10.56 -21.81 5.05
N GLN A 594 11.18 -21.60 3.90
CA GLN A 594 12.51 -22.15 3.61
C GLN A 594 13.58 -21.57 4.53
N VAL A 595 13.64 -20.23 4.67
CA VAL A 595 14.58 -19.56 5.57
C VAL A 595 14.40 -20.06 7.01
N GLN A 596 13.15 -20.26 7.47
CA GLN A 596 12.87 -20.80 8.80
C GLN A 596 13.49 -22.20 8.97
N ARG A 597 13.23 -23.12 8.05
CA ARG A 597 13.78 -24.49 8.10
C ARG A 597 15.33 -24.49 8.13
N GLU A 598 15.94 -23.63 7.33
CA GLU A 598 17.40 -23.52 7.27
C GLU A 598 17.99 -22.95 8.56
N VAL A 599 17.37 -21.92 9.14
CA VAL A 599 17.76 -21.32 10.43
C VAL A 599 17.62 -22.32 11.57
N GLU A 600 16.47 -23.01 11.67
CA GLU A 600 16.23 -24.03 12.70
C GLU A 600 17.21 -25.20 12.57
N GLY A 601 17.52 -25.62 11.35
CA GLY A 601 18.52 -26.64 11.07
C GLY A 601 19.93 -26.19 11.49
N ALA A 602 20.33 -24.95 11.20
CA ALA A 602 21.62 -24.38 11.60
C ALA A 602 21.75 -24.27 13.14
N VAL A 603 20.70 -23.76 13.80
CA VAL A 603 20.65 -23.70 15.28
C VAL A 603 20.78 -25.09 15.90
N GLY A 604 20.04 -26.07 15.37
CA GLY A 604 20.14 -27.47 15.82
C GLY A 604 21.52 -28.06 15.66
N ARG A 605 22.18 -27.81 14.52
CA ARG A 605 23.53 -28.27 14.21
C ARG A 605 24.58 -27.64 15.14
N ILE A 606 24.54 -26.33 15.32
CA ILE A 606 25.51 -25.61 16.17
C ILE A 606 25.33 -26.03 17.64
N ASN A 607 24.08 -26.05 18.13
CA ASN A 607 23.78 -26.48 19.49
C ASN A 607 24.21 -27.95 19.72
N GLY A 608 23.92 -28.87 18.80
CA GLY A 608 24.31 -30.26 18.88
C GLY A 608 25.85 -30.45 18.93
N ARG A 609 26.60 -29.56 18.27
CA ARG A 609 28.07 -29.62 18.22
C ARG A 609 28.76 -29.07 19.48
N PHE A 610 28.26 -27.97 20.04
CA PHE A 610 28.95 -27.21 21.07
C PHE A 610 28.32 -27.27 22.47
N SER A 611 27.05 -27.68 22.60
CA SER A 611 26.37 -27.68 23.91
C SER A 611 27.08 -28.57 24.94
N ARG A 612 27.00 -28.14 26.19
CA ARG A 612 27.31 -28.91 27.40
C ARG A 612 26.04 -29.08 28.23
N LEU A 613 26.04 -29.92 29.26
CA LEU A 613 24.89 -30.15 30.08
C LEU A 613 24.31 -28.87 30.75
N ASP A 614 25.20 -27.95 31.07
CA ASP A 614 24.90 -26.68 31.75
C ASP A 614 24.88 -25.48 30.80
N TRP A 615 25.16 -25.65 29.51
CA TRP A 615 25.29 -24.54 28.57
C TRP A 615 24.85 -24.91 27.15
N THR A 616 24.01 -24.06 26.57
CA THR A 616 23.59 -24.11 25.17
C THR A 616 24.02 -22.80 24.49
N PRO A 617 24.84 -22.84 23.43
CA PRO A 617 25.41 -21.61 22.83
C PRO A 617 24.39 -20.70 22.18
N ILE A 618 23.28 -21.25 21.64
CA ILE A 618 22.22 -20.47 21.00
C ILE A 618 20.89 -20.75 21.68
N ARG A 619 20.28 -19.70 22.24
CA ARG A 619 18.86 -19.71 22.64
C ARG A 619 18.03 -19.04 21.55
N TYR A 620 17.25 -19.84 20.80
CA TYR A 620 16.45 -19.39 19.68
C TYR A 620 14.98 -19.31 20.06
N LEU A 621 14.36 -18.12 19.84
CA LEU A 621 12.95 -17.85 20.12
C LEU A 621 12.25 -17.44 18.82
N PHE A 622 11.41 -18.32 18.27
CA PHE A 622 10.62 -18.02 17.06
C PHE A 622 9.21 -17.58 17.44
N ARG A 623 9.09 -16.36 17.93
CA ARG A 623 7.80 -15.74 18.29
C ARG A 623 7.94 -14.23 18.43
N ALA A 624 6.83 -13.50 18.24
CA ALA A 624 6.77 -12.10 18.63
C ALA A 624 6.75 -11.99 20.17
N LEU A 625 7.57 -11.08 20.71
CA LEU A 625 7.59 -10.76 22.12
C LEU A 625 6.89 -9.42 22.37
N PRO A 626 6.23 -9.24 23.54
CA PRO A 626 5.81 -7.93 24.00
C PRO A 626 7.01 -6.98 24.10
N PHE A 627 6.78 -5.70 23.92
CA PHE A 627 7.90 -4.74 23.88
C PHE A 627 8.62 -4.63 25.24
N GLU A 628 7.88 -4.75 26.32
CA GLU A 628 8.42 -4.80 27.69
C GLU A 628 9.43 -5.95 27.86
N GLU A 629 9.13 -7.11 27.27
CA GLU A 629 10.04 -8.25 27.27
C GLU A 629 11.28 -7.98 26.41
N VAL A 630 11.11 -7.36 25.25
CA VAL A 630 12.24 -6.96 24.39
C VAL A 630 13.14 -5.96 25.12
N LEU A 631 12.58 -4.98 25.82
CA LEU A 631 13.35 -4.01 26.62
C LEU A 631 14.08 -4.69 27.79
N ALA A 632 13.46 -5.70 28.42
CA ALA A 632 14.14 -6.49 29.44
C ALA A 632 15.33 -7.27 28.86
N LEU A 633 15.22 -7.77 27.62
CA LEU A 633 16.34 -8.42 26.91
C LEU A 633 17.46 -7.42 26.59
N TYR A 634 17.13 -6.18 26.15
CA TYR A 634 18.13 -5.12 25.94
C TYR A 634 18.87 -4.79 27.24
N ALA A 635 18.16 -4.78 28.37
CA ALA A 635 18.72 -4.46 29.68
C ALA A 635 19.73 -5.51 30.19
N VAL A 636 19.56 -6.77 29.84
CA VAL A 636 20.47 -7.87 30.28
C VAL A 636 21.58 -8.18 29.30
N SER A 637 21.55 -7.60 28.09
CA SER A 637 22.50 -7.97 27.02
C SER A 637 23.67 -7.02 26.97
N GLU A 638 24.88 -7.54 26.99
CA GLU A 638 26.13 -6.78 26.86
C GLU A 638 26.34 -6.28 25.44
N LEU A 639 25.86 -7.04 24.44
CA LEU A 639 26.07 -6.74 23.03
C LEU A 639 24.80 -6.96 22.23
N ALA A 640 24.40 -5.97 21.42
CA ALA A 640 23.43 -6.15 20.36
C ALA A 640 24.15 -6.41 19.03
N TRP A 641 23.80 -7.53 18.38
CA TRP A 641 24.42 -7.98 17.13
C TRP A 641 23.42 -7.91 15.97
N ILE A 642 23.47 -6.81 15.22
CA ILE A 642 22.49 -6.42 14.20
C ILE A 642 23.18 -6.38 12.84
N THR A 643 23.16 -7.49 12.12
CA THR A 643 23.95 -7.69 10.91
C THR A 643 23.09 -8.05 9.69
N PRO A 644 22.09 -7.22 9.31
CA PRO A 644 21.33 -7.45 8.10
C PRO A 644 22.24 -7.36 6.86
N LEU A 645 21.94 -8.15 5.83
CA LEU A 645 22.59 -8.02 4.52
C LEU A 645 22.25 -6.66 3.87
N ARG A 646 21.05 -6.17 4.11
CA ARG A 646 20.57 -4.81 3.78
C ARG A 646 19.47 -4.39 4.74
N ASP A 647 19.47 -3.11 5.11
CA ASP A 647 18.37 -2.53 5.89
C ASP A 647 18.20 -1.04 5.57
N GLY A 648 16.95 -0.54 5.58
CA GLY A 648 16.65 0.87 5.34
C GLY A 648 17.22 1.78 6.43
N LEU A 649 16.99 1.42 7.70
CA LEU A 649 17.54 2.12 8.87
C LEU A 649 17.94 1.14 9.98
N ASN A 650 17.01 0.46 10.58
CA ASN A 650 17.07 -0.42 11.75
C ASN A 650 16.80 0.30 13.09
N LEU A 651 15.54 0.27 13.53
CA LEU A 651 15.14 0.90 14.80
C LEU A 651 15.60 0.09 16.03
N VAL A 652 15.78 -1.24 15.92
CA VAL A 652 16.26 -2.11 17.01
C VAL A 652 17.61 -1.62 17.55
N ALA A 653 18.49 -1.13 16.68
CA ALA A 653 19.76 -0.53 17.07
C ALA A 653 19.55 0.73 17.95
N LYS A 654 18.63 1.60 17.56
CA LYS A 654 18.31 2.81 18.34
C LYS A 654 17.64 2.46 19.69
N GLU A 655 16.75 1.49 19.68
CA GLU A 655 16.06 0.99 20.89
C GLU A 655 17.06 0.42 21.91
N TYR A 656 18.00 -0.39 21.45
CA TYR A 656 19.07 -0.92 22.31
C TYR A 656 19.89 0.21 22.96
N VAL A 657 20.32 1.18 22.15
CA VAL A 657 21.08 2.34 22.65
C VAL A 657 20.26 3.13 23.68
N ALA A 658 18.98 3.42 23.38
CA ALA A 658 18.11 4.14 24.31
C ALA A 658 17.86 3.37 25.63
N ALA A 659 17.70 2.05 25.55
CA ALA A 659 17.52 1.20 26.73
C ALA A 659 18.77 1.18 27.62
N ARG A 660 19.96 1.06 27.04
CA ARG A 660 21.23 1.09 27.79
C ARG A 660 21.47 2.45 28.42
N ASP A 661 21.20 3.53 27.68
CA ASP A 661 21.30 4.91 28.18
C ASP A 661 20.34 5.18 29.34
N ALA A 662 19.08 4.76 29.23
CA ALA A 662 18.08 4.92 30.29
C ALA A 662 18.44 4.17 31.59
N LEU A 663 19.25 3.13 31.50
CA LEU A 663 19.75 2.35 32.64
C LEU A 663 21.11 2.87 33.17
N GLY A 664 21.70 3.89 32.52
CA GLY A 664 23.04 4.39 32.88
C GLY A 664 24.13 3.34 32.72
N SER A 665 23.96 2.39 31.79
CA SER A 665 24.86 1.26 31.59
C SER A 665 25.51 1.29 30.21
N SER A 666 26.78 0.86 30.16
CA SER A 666 27.49 0.64 28.89
C SER A 666 26.91 -0.58 28.16
N GLY A 667 27.13 -0.62 26.88
CA GLY A 667 26.77 -1.76 26.01
C GLY A 667 27.52 -1.65 24.70
N ILE A 668 27.46 -2.69 23.91
CA ILE A 668 28.13 -2.72 22.62
C ILE A 668 27.09 -2.92 21.52
N LEU A 669 27.16 -2.10 20.49
CA LEU A 669 26.36 -2.23 19.30
C LEU A 669 27.25 -2.60 18.11
N VAL A 670 27.06 -3.80 17.59
CA VAL A 670 27.68 -4.26 16.34
C VAL A 670 26.65 -4.23 15.23
N VAL A 671 26.94 -3.51 14.15
CA VAL A 671 25.99 -3.23 13.06
C VAL A 671 26.61 -3.56 11.71
N SER A 672 25.80 -4.12 10.81
CA SER A 672 26.18 -4.23 9.40
C SER A 672 26.43 -2.85 8.78
N GLU A 673 27.52 -2.71 8.03
CA GLU A 673 27.82 -1.50 7.26
C GLU A 673 26.78 -1.19 6.17
N PHE A 674 25.88 -2.14 5.85
CA PHE A 674 24.79 -2.01 4.89
C PHE A 674 23.43 -1.70 5.54
N ALA A 675 23.38 -1.45 6.83
CA ALA A 675 22.20 -0.92 7.51
C ALA A 675 22.26 0.59 7.57
N GLY A 676 21.15 1.29 7.26
CA GLY A 676 21.13 2.77 7.24
C GLY A 676 21.58 3.39 8.56
N VAL A 677 21.30 2.75 9.69
CA VAL A 677 21.73 3.19 11.03
C VAL A 677 23.26 3.20 11.19
N ALA A 678 24.02 2.45 10.41
CA ALA A 678 25.47 2.49 10.39
C ALA A 678 26.02 3.87 9.95
N ALA A 679 25.31 4.54 9.05
CA ALA A 679 25.67 5.89 8.64
C ALA A 679 25.36 6.95 9.71
N GLU A 680 24.45 6.69 10.67
CA GLU A 680 24.00 7.64 11.67
C GLU A 680 24.67 7.43 13.05
N LEU A 681 24.74 6.19 13.53
CA LEU A 681 25.24 5.89 14.88
C LEU A 681 26.77 5.70 14.90
N GLN A 682 27.49 6.82 14.92
CA GLN A 682 28.94 6.88 14.80
C GLN A 682 29.75 6.16 15.93
N GLY A 683 29.08 5.66 16.96
CA GLY A 683 29.69 4.84 18.01
C GLY A 683 29.60 3.33 17.78
N ALA A 684 28.81 2.88 16.82
CA ALA A 684 28.63 1.46 16.51
C ALA A 684 29.93 0.82 15.96
N VAL A 685 30.09 -0.47 16.23
CA VAL A 685 31.16 -1.25 15.63
C VAL A 685 30.62 -1.81 14.32
N LEU A 686 31.25 -1.45 13.21
CA LEU A 686 30.79 -1.89 11.87
C LEU A 686 31.40 -3.22 11.51
N THR A 687 30.64 -4.03 10.75
CA THR A 687 31.09 -5.31 10.20
C THR A 687 30.44 -5.57 8.84
N ASN A 688 31.15 -6.31 7.98
CA ASN A 688 30.60 -6.77 6.71
C ASN A 688 29.87 -8.10 6.90
N PRO A 689 28.53 -8.15 6.73
CA PRO A 689 27.75 -9.38 6.94
C PRO A 689 28.02 -10.48 5.89
N TYR A 690 28.71 -10.18 4.81
CA TYR A 690 29.14 -11.15 3.80
C TYR A 690 30.52 -11.80 4.11
N ASP A 691 31.27 -11.25 5.07
CA ASP A 691 32.55 -11.83 5.54
C ASP A 691 32.36 -12.47 6.92
N ARG A 692 32.18 -13.81 6.91
CA ARG A 692 31.99 -14.61 8.13
C ARG A 692 33.17 -14.52 9.09
N LYS A 693 34.38 -14.39 8.55
CA LYS A 693 35.60 -14.27 9.36
C LYS A 693 35.63 -12.91 10.04
N GLU A 694 35.41 -11.84 9.29
CA GLU A 694 35.33 -10.47 9.85
C GLU A 694 34.24 -10.34 10.91
N MET A 695 33.06 -10.93 10.68
CA MET A 695 31.99 -10.95 11.66
C MET A 695 32.39 -11.64 12.97
N ALA A 696 33.04 -12.80 12.90
CA ALA A 696 33.55 -13.55 14.05
C ALA A 696 34.64 -12.76 14.79
N ASP A 697 35.66 -12.25 14.07
CA ASP A 697 36.74 -11.43 14.62
C ASP A 697 36.18 -10.13 15.26
N THR A 698 35.17 -9.48 14.64
CA THR A 698 34.53 -8.29 15.16
C THR A 698 33.74 -8.58 16.42
N LEU A 699 33.07 -9.71 16.49
CA LEU A 699 32.37 -10.15 17.69
C LEU A 699 33.33 -10.35 18.85
N PHE A 700 34.46 -11.05 18.65
CA PHE A 700 35.49 -11.25 19.66
C PHE A 700 36.12 -9.94 20.14
N ARG A 701 36.55 -9.07 19.22
CA ARG A 701 37.07 -7.73 19.56
C ARG A 701 36.08 -6.89 20.35
N SER A 702 34.83 -6.98 20.01
CA SER A 702 33.76 -6.25 20.72
C SER A 702 33.58 -6.77 22.15
N LEU A 703 33.54 -8.08 22.35
CA LEU A 703 33.41 -8.67 23.69
C LEU A 703 34.63 -8.40 24.60
N THR A 704 35.81 -8.25 24.01
CA THR A 704 37.04 -7.93 24.73
C THR A 704 37.36 -6.44 24.82
N MET A 705 36.45 -5.55 24.35
CA MET A 705 36.63 -4.11 24.38
C MET A 705 36.69 -3.58 25.81
N LEU A 706 37.54 -2.58 26.06
CA LEU A 706 37.70 -1.95 27.36
C LEU A 706 36.40 -1.18 27.74
N GLU A 707 36.06 -1.21 29.03
CA GLU A 707 34.85 -0.57 29.54
C GLU A 707 34.79 0.95 29.25
N ALA A 708 35.93 1.64 29.32
CA ALA A 708 36.00 3.06 28.98
C ALA A 708 35.62 3.34 27.52
N GLU A 709 36.11 2.48 26.59
CA GLU A 709 35.75 2.61 25.17
C GLU A 709 34.27 2.28 24.92
N ARG A 710 33.72 1.25 25.59
CA ARG A 710 32.29 0.94 25.54
C ARG A 710 31.44 2.13 25.97
N GLY A 711 31.81 2.74 27.09
CA GLY A 711 31.14 3.92 27.64
C GLY A 711 31.17 5.11 26.67
N ASP A 712 32.33 5.44 26.11
CA ASP A 712 32.47 6.55 25.16
C ASP A 712 31.68 6.34 23.88
N ARG A 713 31.67 5.11 23.33
CA ARG A 713 30.88 4.76 22.15
C ARG A 713 29.38 4.87 22.42
N MET A 714 28.93 4.33 23.56
CA MET A 714 27.51 4.35 23.95
C MET A 714 27.04 5.80 24.19
N ALA A 715 27.82 6.62 24.86
CA ALA A 715 27.47 8.03 25.13
C ALA A 715 27.30 8.85 23.84
N ARG A 716 28.16 8.62 22.82
CA ARG A 716 28.02 9.26 21.51
C ARG A 716 26.75 8.85 20.82
N MET A 717 26.43 7.55 20.76
CA MET A 717 25.22 7.03 20.12
C MET A 717 23.95 7.52 20.86
N ALA A 718 23.96 7.50 22.21
CA ALA A 718 22.86 7.96 23.03
C ALA A 718 22.56 9.45 22.82
N SER A 719 23.60 10.28 22.68
CA SER A 719 23.44 11.71 22.36
C SER A 719 22.71 11.92 21.04
N ILE A 720 23.05 11.14 20.00
CA ILE A 720 22.38 11.20 18.68
C ILE A 720 20.93 10.77 18.81
N VAL A 721 20.66 9.63 19.46
CA VAL A 721 19.31 9.06 19.60
C VAL A 721 18.38 9.97 20.38
N ARG A 722 18.87 10.62 21.47
CA ARG A 722 18.07 11.59 22.25
C ARG A 722 17.78 12.87 21.48
N LYS A 723 18.77 13.39 20.75
CA LYS A 723 18.63 14.66 20.02
C LYS A 723 17.69 14.52 18.80
N HIS A 724 17.71 13.36 18.17
CA HIS A 724 16.94 13.06 16.98
C HIS A 724 15.93 11.96 17.27
N ASP A 725 15.13 12.21 18.31
CA ASP A 725 14.02 11.34 18.68
C ASP A 725 12.88 11.41 17.65
N ILE A 726 11.79 10.74 17.96
CA ILE A 726 10.65 10.61 17.06
C ILE A 726 9.96 11.95 16.79
N SER A 727 9.88 12.84 17.77
CA SER A 727 9.26 14.16 17.63
C SER A 727 10.12 15.05 16.74
N ALA A 728 11.42 15.10 17.03
CA ALA A 728 12.38 15.85 16.22
C ALA A 728 12.39 15.40 14.74
N TRP A 729 12.32 14.08 14.50
CA TRP A 729 12.23 13.55 13.13
C TRP A 729 11.02 14.09 12.38
N GLY A 730 9.88 14.11 13.02
CA GLY A 730 8.66 14.56 12.38
C GLY A 730 8.63 16.03 12.12
N ASP A 731 9.08 16.84 13.09
CA ASP A 731 9.16 18.29 12.93
C ASP A 731 10.16 18.67 11.83
N GLU A 732 11.35 18.01 11.79
CA GLU A 732 12.34 18.19 10.72
C GLU A 732 11.73 17.87 9.34
N PHE A 733 11.02 16.75 9.22
CA PHE A 733 10.40 16.37 7.95
C PHE A 733 9.28 17.31 7.52
N LEU A 734 8.36 17.65 8.43
CA LEU A 734 7.25 18.56 8.13
C LEU A 734 7.76 19.95 7.74
N ALA A 735 8.78 20.45 8.44
CA ALA A 735 9.40 21.74 8.09
C ALA A 735 10.01 21.70 6.68
N ALA A 736 10.72 20.62 6.34
CA ALA A 736 11.32 20.42 5.01
C ALA A 736 10.25 20.26 3.90
N ALA A 737 9.12 19.61 4.21
CA ALA A 737 7.97 19.48 3.31
C ALA A 737 7.14 20.78 3.18
N GLY A 738 7.58 21.91 3.74
CA GLY A 738 6.95 23.23 3.63
C GLY A 738 6.01 23.59 4.80
N GLY A 739 6.10 22.89 5.92
CA GLY A 739 5.30 23.14 7.14
C GLY A 739 3.81 22.81 6.98
N LEU A 740 3.08 22.87 8.08
CA LEU A 740 1.61 22.82 8.05
C LEU A 740 1.08 24.25 8.06
N ARG A 741 -0.03 24.53 7.39
CA ARG A 741 -0.74 25.80 7.53
C ARG A 741 -1.21 25.93 8.99
N GLU A 742 -1.06 27.10 9.58
CA GLU A 742 -1.75 27.41 10.84
C GLU A 742 -3.26 27.26 10.62
N PRO A 743 -4.03 26.70 11.60
CA PRO A 743 -5.48 26.63 11.48
C PRO A 743 -5.99 28.06 11.20
N SER A 744 -6.73 28.23 10.10
CA SER A 744 -7.46 29.48 9.88
C SER A 744 -8.39 29.63 11.10
N ALA A 745 -8.21 30.70 11.88
CA ALA A 745 -9.11 31.01 12.98
C ALA A 745 -10.52 31.10 12.37
N THR A 746 -11.33 30.07 12.58
CA THR A 746 -12.75 30.13 12.27
C THR A 746 -13.30 31.30 13.08
N PRO A 747 -13.90 32.34 12.48
CA PRO A 747 -14.50 33.41 13.26
C PRO A 747 -15.52 32.74 14.18
N ALA A 748 -15.38 32.98 15.49
CA ALA A 748 -16.34 32.56 16.47
C ALA A 748 -17.71 33.02 15.98
N VAL A 749 -18.62 32.08 15.72
CA VAL A 749 -20.02 32.38 15.47
C VAL A 749 -20.53 33.01 16.77
N GLU A 750 -20.66 34.33 16.79
CA GLU A 750 -21.37 35.02 17.83
C GLU A 750 -22.80 34.44 17.88
N VAL A 751 -23.08 33.67 18.91
CA VAL A 751 -24.42 33.26 19.26
C VAL A 751 -25.13 34.54 19.76
N PRO A 752 -26.21 35.03 19.10
CA PRO A 752 -26.93 36.18 19.61
C PRO A 752 -27.55 35.81 20.96
N GLU A 753 -27.18 36.52 22.01
CA GLU A 753 -27.96 36.59 23.25
C GLU A 753 -29.33 37.21 22.95
N THR A 754 -30.34 36.39 22.80
CA THR A 754 -31.78 36.79 22.92
C THR A 754 -32.51 35.56 23.45
N ALA A 755 -33.20 35.59 24.51
CA ALA A 755 -33.81 36.52 25.44
C ALA A 755 -34.29 35.69 26.62
N ALA A 756 -33.84 35.99 27.78
CA ALA A 756 -34.56 35.68 29.01
C ALA A 756 -35.59 36.77 29.19
N ARG A 757 -36.84 36.47 28.92
CA ARG A 757 -38.05 37.03 29.62
C ARG A 757 -39.26 36.14 29.33
#